data_d65365c6c6e0e8d8932356b31ac11e16
#
_entry.id   d65365c6c6e0e8d8932356b31ac11e16
#
_cell.length_a   1.000
_cell.length_b   1.000
_cell.length_c   1.000
_cell.angle_alpha   90.00
_cell.angle_beta   90.00
_cell.angle_gamma   90.00
#
_symmetry.space_group_name_H-M   'P 1'
#
loop_
_entity.id
_entity.type
_entity.pdbx_description
1 polymer ?
#
loop_
_entity_poly.entity_id
_entity_poly.type
_entity_poly.pdbx_seq_one_letter_code
_entity_poly.pdbx_strand_id
1 'polypeptide(L)'
;MAAAIALYLLYADNEPSAEVYGAAADRQQASIVFDVARRMVEMTPALLKRSKIMAAGKRLVNYNNAGFYQVLSAEVGCVAPDTLIQLEDGRIIRADEVCTGDRILAFNGQTPTFDEVVSVREEDPTDMLEVTTHHGRRITVTENHPFFRMERGRRMQDLTHRYDWMDANMLSRNDRVAVGLGWPYTPESLDSISTLEAWALGAWAGDGDCTRFRFINPDEPVIEKFRAFIESIGSGLKSTYSTRQKEAGKDIFQDPIEHAIIGVGKRKPSPGREWVREHYGQQTRCHDKVVPQCVLKGSSQVWAAFLAGYFDTDGCVTAPQDTCQASICSVSSMMLDQIQMLLARLGINASRWQKLEVNISGKPQLQKLWFYLSPYMVHPMKRARLEKIAGQEIICMQRASESDKIRSVVPVGRQRSISFEMKHTQTHCTNGLITHNTKHGLNVSGLVLDELHAQPNRNLVDVLTKGSGDARTQPFYFLITTAGTDRNSICYEYHSKAADILEGKRIDPSFYPVIYGLEDGDDWNEEANWYKANPSLGYTIKVDRVRDAYREALQNPAEENVFRQLRLDQWVGSSVAWIPEHIYDRGAREIDMVSLRGRDCYCGLDLSSTSDITAFVMVFPPRDAAEDYIVLPHFWLPRETLNLRVRRDHVPYDVWEKQSLFHVTEGNVVDYNFVRKTINELGQQFHILEIGVDRWNATQLITDLEGDGFTMVPIGMGFKDMSPGMKELYKLLLEGKVNHGGNPVLRWMAGNVVAEVDAAENIKPSKKKSTEKIDGIVALIMAIDRAVRHAQSGSVYDRDDYELQVF
;
A
#
# COMPACT_ATOMS: atom_id res chain seq x y z
N MET A 1 3.56 -11.84 32.86
CA MET A 1 3.51 -13.23 32.36
C MET A 1 4.09 -13.33 30.96
N ALA A 2 3.55 -12.66 29.96
CA ALA A 2 4.03 -12.71 28.56
C ALA A 2 5.55 -12.50 28.40
N ALA A 3 6.11 -11.46 29.05
CA ALA A 3 7.56 -11.22 29.08
C ALA A 3 8.37 -12.37 29.70
N ALA A 4 7.85 -12.99 30.76
CA ALA A 4 8.51 -14.14 31.41
C ALA A 4 8.48 -15.37 30.50
N ILE A 5 7.39 -15.60 29.76
CA ILE A 5 7.29 -16.69 28.77
C ILE A 5 8.30 -16.45 27.64
N ALA A 6 8.38 -15.25 27.10
CA ALA A 6 9.37 -14.91 26.07
C ALA A 6 10.81 -15.15 26.55
N LEU A 7 11.14 -14.79 27.79
CA LEU A 7 12.45 -15.05 28.36
C LEU A 7 12.70 -16.54 28.65
N TYR A 8 11.68 -17.28 29.09
CA TYR A 8 11.78 -18.71 29.26
C TYR A 8 12.13 -19.41 27.94
N LEU A 9 11.39 -19.09 26.86
CA LEU A 9 11.64 -19.62 25.52
C LEU A 9 13.03 -19.25 24.98
N LEU A 10 13.56 -18.06 25.34
CA LEU A 10 14.88 -17.62 24.90
C LEU A 10 16.03 -18.25 25.70
N TYR A 11 15.87 -18.48 27.03
CA TYR A 11 16.98 -18.83 27.91
C TYR A 11 16.89 -20.21 28.51
N ALA A 12 15.72 -20.83 28.63
CA ALA A 12 15.47 -22.02 29.42
C ALA A 12 14.84 -23.20 28.66
N ASP A 13 14.27 -22.96 27.49
CA ASP A 13 13.61 -23.99 26.69
C ASP A 13 14.57 -24.92 25.94
N ASN A 14 15.86 -24.61 25.96
CA ASN A 14 16.96 -25.34 25.31
C ASN A 14 16.85 -25.48 23.78
N GLU A 15 15.99 -24.70 23.13
CA GLU A 15 15.91 -24.69 21.66
C GLU A 15 17.18 -24.05 21.06
N PRO A 16 17.91 -24.75 20.16
CA PRO A 16 19.09 -24.20 19.53
C PRO A 16 18.73 -23.00 18.65
N SER A 17 19.48 -21.91 18.77
CA SER A 17 19.23 -20.68 18.02
C SER A 17 17.76 -20.23 18.06
N ALA A 18 17.19 -20.21 19.26
CA ALA A 18 15.77 -19.89 19.48
C ALA A 18 15.40 -18.54 18.84
N GLU A 19 14.39 -18.53 17.99
CA GLU A 19 13.79 -17.34 17.41
C GLU A 19 12.45 -17.06 18.10
N VAL A 20 12.48 -16.17 19.09
CA VAL A 20 11.30 -15.77 19.84
C VAL A 20 10.83 -14.41 19.35
N TYR A 21 9.55 -14.29 19.05
CA TYR A 21 8.96 -13.06 18.56
C TYR A 21 7.87 -12.55 19.49
N GLY A 22 7.89 -11.24 19.74
CA GLY A 22 6.78 -10.50 20.33
C GLY A 22 6.07 -9.74 19.21
N ALA A 23 4.79 -9.98 19.00
CA ALA A 23 4.04 -9.35 17.94
C ALA A 23 2.76 -8.69 18.45
N ALA A 24 2.35 -7.58 17.82
CA ALA A 24 1.08 -6.91 18.00
C ALA A 24 0.68 -6.18 16.70
N ALA A 25 -0.47 -5.52 16.68
CA ALA A 25 -0.92 -4.74 15.54
C ALA A 25 0.06 -3.62 15.18
N ASP A 26 0.54 -2.89 16.18
CA ASP A 26 1.57 -1.88 16.03
C ASP A 26 2.84 -2.20 16.87
N ARG A 27 3.93 -1.54 16.50
CA ARG A 27 5.23 -1.77 17.14
C ARG A 27 5.32 -1.23 18.56
N GLN A 28 4.56 -0.20 18.92
CA GLN A 28 4.58 0.37 20.27
C GLN A 28 3.94 -0.60 21.25
N GLN A 29 2.80 -1.20 20.88
CA GLN A 29 2.14 -2.24 21.67
C GLN A 29 3.04 -3.46 21.86
N ALA A 30 3.59 -4.00 20.76
CA ALA A 30 4.52 -5.14 20.83
C ALA A 30 5.76 -4.83 21.71
N SER A 31 6.16 -3.56 21.77
CA SER A 31 7.28 -3.10 22.60
C SER A 31 7.00 -3.14 24.11
N ILE A 32 5.75 -3.10 24.55
CA ILE A 32 5.38 -3.14 25.98
C ILE A 32 5.89 -4.42 26.62
N VAL A 33 5.62 -5.57 26.00
CA VAL A 33 6.10 -6.87 26.48
C VAL A 33 7.62 -6.94 26.44
N PHE A 34 8.24 -6.40 25.39
CA PHE A 34 9.69 -6.35 25.25
C PHE A 34 10.36 -5.50 26.34
N ASP A 35 9.84 -4.31 26.63
CA ASP A 35 10.42 -3.41 27.63
C ASP A 35 10.34 -4.01 29.03
N VAL A 36 9.28 -4.76 29.33
CA VAL A 36 9.21 -5.55 30.58
C VAL A 36 10.26 -6.66 30.59
N ALA A 37 10.38 -7.44 29.50
CA ALA A 37 11.40 -8.49 29.38
C ALA A 37 12.82 -7.93 29.50
N ARG A 38 13.10 -6.81 28.84
CA ARG A 38 14.38 -6.10 28.95
C ARG A 38 14.71 -5.71 30.39
N ARG A 39 13.77 -5.11 31.13
CA ARG A 39 13.96 -4.76 32.54
C ARG A 39 14.22 -5.99 33.42
N MET A 40 13.51 -7.09 33.16
CA MET A 40 13.75 -8.35 33.86
C MET A 40 15.17 -8.87 33.64
N VAL A 41 15.68 -8.77 32.39
CA VAL A 41 17.08 -9.12 32.09
C VAL A 41 18.07 -8.16 32.78
N GLU A 42 17.83 -6.85 32.72
CA GLU A 42 18.68 -5.84 33.35
C GLU A 42 18.78 -6.01 34.90
N MET A 43 17.68 -6.41 35.54
CA MET A 43 17.61 -6.65 36.98
C MET A 43 18.18 -8.00 37.41
N THR A 44 18.46 -8.91 36.49
CA THR A 44 18.94 -10.26 36.78
C THR A 44 20.39 -10.44 36.28
N PRO A 45 21.41 -10.33 37.15
CA PRO A 45 22.83 -10.36 36.75
C PRO A 45 23.23 -11.61 35.95
N ALA A 46 22.62 -12.74 36.25
CA ALA A 46 22.88 -13.99 35.52
C ALA A 46 22.36 -13.96 34.06
N LEU A 47 21.23 -13.32 33.81
CA LEU A 47 20.70 -13.12 32.47
C LEU A 47 21.45 -12.01 31.71
N LEU A 48 21.78 -10.92 32.41
CA LEU A 48 22.49 -9.79 31.79
C LEU A 48 23.87 -10.21 31.24
N LYS A 49 24.61 -11.07 31.98
CA LYS A 49 25.90 -11.61 31.50
C LYS A 49 25.79 -12.45 30.21
N ARG A 50 24.63 -13.04 29.95
CA ARG A 50 24.36 -13.90 28.77
C ARG A 50 23.69 -13.14 27.63
N SER A 51 23.40 -11.85 27.79
CA SER A 51 22.53 -11.11 26.90
C SER A 51 23.23 -9.94 26.23
N LYS A 52 22.93 -9.73 24.96
CA LYS A 52 23.13 -8.44 24.28
C LYS A 52 21.77 -7.76 24.14
N ILE A 53 21.63 -6.58 24.73
CA ILE A 53 20.41 -5.78 24.62
C ILE A 53 20.59 -4.76 23.50
N MET A 54 19.74 -4.83 22.49
CA MET A 54 19.68 -3.90 21.36
C MET A 54 18.39 -3.07 21.47
N ALA A 55 18.43 -2.03 22.31
CA ALA A 55 17.22 -1.26 22.69
C ALA A 55 16.54 -0.61 21.47
N ALA A 56 17.30 -0.03 20.54
CA ALA A 56 16.76 0.59 19.34
C ALA A 56 16.06 -0.42 18.42
N GLY A 57 16.66 -1.60 18.24
CA GLY A 57 16.09 -2.68 17.42
C GLY A 57 15.05 -3.54 18.16
N LYS A 58 14.73 -3.23 19.44
CA LYS A 58 13.85 -4.05 20.29
C LYS A 58 14.19 -5.54 20.20
N ARG A 59 15.50 -5.86 20.40
CA ARG A 59 16.01 -7.23 20.30
C ARG A 59 16.90 -7.57 21.49
N LEU A 60 16.66 -8.76 22.05
CA LEU A 60 17.51 -9.41 23.06
C LEU A 60 18.18 -10.60 22.40
N VAL A 61 19.50 -10.71 22.52
CA VAL A 61 20.26 -11.86 21.98
C VAL A 61 20.87 -12.64 23.13
N ASN A 62 20.68 -13.97 23.12
CA ASN A 62 21.31 -14.88 24.04
C ASN A 62 22.65 -15.37 23.45
N TYR A 63 23.76 -15.04 24.10
CA TYR A 63 25.09 -15.43 23.63
C TYR A 63 25.36 -16.95 23.66
N ASN A 64 24.65 -17.71 24.52
CA ASN A 64 24.93 -19.12 24.72
C ASN A 64 24.43 -19.99 23.56
N ASN A 65 23.28 -19.66 22.98
CA ASN A 65 22.66 -20.44 21.89
C ASN A 65 22.45 -19.65 20.61
N ALA A 66 22.97 -18.42 20.53
CA ALA A 66 22.73 -17.49 19.43
C ALA A 66 21.24 -17.17 19.17
N GLY A 67 20.35 -17.53 20.09
CA GLY A 67 18.91 -17.24 20.01
C GLY A 67 18.62 -15.77 20.29
N PHE A 68 17.44 -15.32 19.87
CA PHE A 68 17.01 -13.95 20.11
C PHE A 68 15.51 -13.85 20.40
N TYR A 69 15.15 -12.77 21.11
CA TYR A 69 13.78 -12.27 21.22
C TYR A 69 13.68 -10.93 20.51
N GLN A 70 12.75 -10.78 19.59
CA GLN A 70 12.59 -9.58 18.75
C GLN A 70 11.13 -9.18 18.62
N VAL A 71 10.87 -7.85 18.55
CA VAL A 71 9.53 -7.29 18.32
C VAL A 71 9.23 -7.21 16.84
N LEU A 72 8.02 -7.63 16.46
CA LEU A 72 7.43 -7.48 15.13
C LEU A 72 6.11 -6.69 15.21
N SER A 73 5.73 -6.03 14.12
CA SER A 73 4.41 -5.38 13.95
C SER A 73 3.69 -5.92 12.72
N ALA A 74 2.39 -5.72 12.61
CA ALA A 74 1.61 -6.14 11.46
C ALA A 74 1.92 -5.34 10.18
N GLU A 75 2.49 -4.15 10.34
CA GLU A 75 2.85 -3.28 9.23
C GLU A 75 3.89 -3.90 8.31
N VAL A 76 3.68 -3.79 7.01
CA VAL A 76 4.57 -4.29 5.95
C VAL A 76 5.47 -3.15 5.48
N GLY A 77 6.76 -3.45 5.27
CA GLY A 77 7.68 -2.49 4.67
C GLY A 77 7.38 -2.33 3.16
N CYS A 78 6.92 -1.17 2.74
CA CYS A 78 6.52 -0.90 1.36
C CYS A 78 7.31 0.25 0.75
N VAL A 79 7.32 0.31 -0.58
CA VAL A 79 7.94 1.38 -1.37
C VAL A 79 6.90 2.16 -2.17
N ALA A 80 7.21 3.40 -2.55
CA ALA A 80 6.32 4.18 -3.41
C ALA A 80 6.23 3.56 -4.83
N PRO A 81 5.09 3.73 -5.54
CA PRO A 81 4.88 3.14 -6.86
C PRO A 81 5.92 3.53 -7.92
N ASP A 82 6.50 4.73 -7.83
CA ASP A 82 7.51 5.26 -8.74
C ASP A 82 8.95 4.83 -8.41
N THR A 83 9.15 4.01 -7.39
CA THR A 83 10.46 3.47 -7.02
C THR A 83 11.02 2.62 -8.14
N LEU A 84 12.29 2.84 -8.51
CA LEU A 84 12.94 2.12 -9.61
C LEU A 84 13.49 0.77 -9.15
N ILE A 85 13.12 -0.26 -9.89
CA ILE A 85 13.48 -1.66 -9.68
C ILE A 85 14.28 -2.17 -10.90
N GLN A 86 15.34 -2.92 -10.66
CA GLN A 86 16.17 -3.50 -11.70
C GLN A 86 15.86 -4.98 -11.88
N LEU A 87 15.48 -5.38 -13.10
CA LEU A 87 15.19 -6.77 -13.46
C LEU A 87 16.45 -7.50 -13.95
N GLU A 88 16.43 -8.84 -13.89
CA GLU A 88 17.51 -9.70 -14.38
C GLU A 88 17.77 -9.53 -15.88
N ASP A 89 16.74 -9.22 -16.67
CA ASP A 89 16.88 -8.92 -18.10
C ASP A 89 17.46 -7.53 -18.40
N GLY A 90 17.87 -6.80 -17.38
CA GLY A 90 18.49 -5.48 -17.45
C GLY A 90 17.52 -4.31 -17.47
N ARG A 91 16.20 -4.52 -17.63
CA ARG A 91 15.23 -3.42 -17.56
C ARG A 91 15.27 -2.73 -16.20
N ILE A 92 15.02 -1.43 -16.22
CA ILE A 92 14.72 -0.63 -15.03
C ILE A 92 13.27 -0.19 -15.17
N ILE A 93 12.42 -0.65 -14.27
CA ILE A 93 10.98 -0.38 -14.27
C ILE A 93 10.55 0.24 -12.94
N ARG A 94 9.33 0.74 -12.87
CA ARG A 94 8.75 1.25 -11.62
C ARG A 94 8.24 0.09 -10.77
N ALA A 95 8.12 0.32 -9.47
CA ALA A 95 7.62 -0.68 -8.54
C ALA A 95 6.19 -1.14 -8.86
N ASP A 96 5.33 -0.22 -9.35
CA ASP A 96 3.96 -0.54 -9.77
C ASP A 96 3.85 -1.30 -11.11
N GLU A 97 4.96 -1.47 -11.83
CA GLU A 97 5.06 -2.26 -13.07
C GLU A 97 5.61 -3.67 -12.85
N VAL A 98 6.07 -3.98 -11.63
CA VAL A 98 6.61 -5.30 -11.29
C VAL A 98 5.49 -6.33 -11.22
N CYS A 99 5.72 -7.50 -11.80
CA CYS A 99 4.77 -8.61 -11.82
C CYS A 99 5.31 -9.83 -11.06
N THR A 100 4.39 -10.67 -10.59
CA THR A 100 4.74 -11.99 -10.06
C THR A 100 5.48 -12.82 -11.12
N GLY A 101 6.59 -13.42 -10.73
CA GLY A 101 7.50 -14.17 -11.60
C GLY A 101 8.67 -13.34 -12.15
N ASP A 102 8.64 -12.01 -12.02
CA ASP A 102 9.80 -11.18 -12.36
C ASP A 102 10.98 -11.52 -11.46
N ARG A 103 12.18 -11.50 -12.02
CA ARG A 103 13.41 -11.68 -11.25
C ARG A 103 14.09 -10.33 -11.11
N ILE A 104 14.15 -9.83 -9.88
CA ILE A 104 14.66 -8.50 -9.56
C ILE A 104 16.00 -8.57 -8.83
N LEU A 105 16.76 -7.46 -8.91
CA LEU A 105 18.03 -7.34 -8.20
C LEU A 105 17.81 -7.35 -6.69
N ALA A 106 18.43 -8.30 -6.03
CA ALA A 106 18.36 -8.60 -4.61
C ALA A 106 19.76 -8.71 -3.99
N PHE A 107 19.85 -9.09 -2.72
CA PHE A 107 21.11 -9.25 -2.01
C PHE A 107 21.07 -10.50 -1.11
N ASN A 108 22.01 -11.39 -1.27
CA ASN A 108 22.03 -12.67 -0.54
C ASN A 108 22.79 -12.58 0.82
N GLY A 109 23.07 -11.39 1.30
CA GLY A 109 23.85 -11.17 2.52
C GLY A 109 25.36 -10.95 2.29
N GLN A 110 25.87 -11.29 1.10
CA GLN A 110 27.27 -11.12 0.72
C GLN A 110 27.45 -10.35 -0.60
N THR A 111 26.69 -10.73 -1.61
CA THR A 111 26.77 -10.15 -2.96
C THR A 111 25.39 -9.87 -3.53
N PRO A 112 25.29 -8.92 -4.48
CA PRO A 112 24.10 -8.78 -5.31
C PRO A 112 23.77 -10.09 -6.02
N THR A 113 22.49 -10.39 -6.13
CA THR A 113 21.94 -11.60 -6.80
C THR A 113 20.59 -11.24 -7.41
N PHE A 114 20.01 -12.16 -8.19
CA PHE A 114 18.63 -12.03 -8.65
C PHE A 114 17.73 -13.01 -7.90
N ASP A 115 16.56 -12.54 -7.53
CA ASP A 115 15.56 -13.37 -6.87
C ASP A 115 14.18 -13.17 -7.52
N GLU A 116 13.33 -14.16 -7.42
CA GLU A 116 12.00 -14.20 -8.02
C GLU A 116 10.98 -13.53 -7.10
N VAL A 117 10.16 -12.65 -7.67
CA VAL A 117 9.01 -12.05 -7.00
C VAL A 117 7.86 -13.05 -6.98
N VAL A 118 7.47 -13.50 -5.80
CA VAL A 118 6.37 -14.47 -5.60
C VAL A 118 5.02 -13.78 -5.58
N SER A 119 4.95 -12.57 -5.03
CA SER A 119 3.73 -11.79 -4.90
C SER A 119 4.03 -10.30 -4.95
N VAL A 120 3.15 -9.55 -5.59
CA VAL A 120 3.13 -8.08 -5.59
C VAL A 120 1.78 -7.65 -5.05
N ARG A 121 1.76 -6.72 -4.10
CA ARG A 121 0.53 -6.18 -3.53
C ARG A 121 0.58 -4.67 -3.51
N GLU A 122 -0.53 -4.07 -3.86
CA GLU A 122 -0.78 -2.67 -3.60
C GLU A 122 -1.43 -2.54 -2.23
N GLU A 123 -0.84 -1.74 -1.37
CA GLU A 123 -1.31 -1.51 -0.02
C GLU A 123 -2.07 -0.19 0.06
N ASP A 124 -3.00 -0.10 1.00
CA ASP A 124 -3.77 1.12 1.26
C ASP A 124 -2.85 2.32 1.55
N PRO A 125 -3.27 3.54 1.21
CA PRO A 125 -2.48 4.73 1.47
C PRO A 125 -2.07 4.82 2.94
N THR A 126 -0.75 4.83 3.18
CA THR A 126 -0.13 4.90 4.50
C THR A 126 0.86 6.06 4.56
N ASP A 127 1.24 6.46 5.78
CA ASP A 127 2.24 7.51 5.98
C ASP A 127 3.61 7.03 5.52
N MET A 128 4.27 7.83 4.68
CA MET A 128 5.54 7.48 4.08
C MET A 128 6.63 8.50 4.39
N LEU A 129 7.87 8.02 4.33
CA LEU A 129 9.08 8.80 4.55
C LEU A 129 9.91 8.84 3.26
N GLU A 130 10.40 10.00 2.88
CA GLU A 130 11.47 10.13 1.88
C GLU A 130 12.81 10.03 2.58
N VAL A 131 13.57 8.99 2.25
CA VAL A 131 14.95 8.79 2.69
C VAL A 131 15.89 9.29 1.59
N THR A 132 16.70 10.29 1.90
CA THR A 132 17.71 10.83 0.98
C THR A 132 19.11 10.56 1.50
N THR A 133 19.98 10.08 0.65
CA THR A 133 21.39 9.82 0.98
C THR A 133 22.33 10.98 0.56
N HIS A 134 23.58 10.94 0.99
CA HIS A 134 24.59 11.93 0.59
C HIS A 134 24.97 11.83 -0.88
N HIS A 135 24.88 10.64 -1.49
CA HIS A 135 25.07 10.47 -2.93
C HIS A 135 23.80 10.77 -3.74
N GLY A 136 22.78 11.34 -3.08
CA GLY A 136 21.56 11.83 -3.72
C GLY A 136 20.57 10.75 -4.15
N ARG A 137 20.75 9.50 -3.71
CA ARG A 137 19.72 8.48 -3.87
C ARG A 137 18.52 8.85 -3.02
N ARG A 138 17.34 8.75 -3.59
CA ARG A 138 16.07 9.04 -2.92
C ARG A 138 15.17 7.83 -3.04
N ILE A 139 14.50 7.50 -1.95
CA ILE A 139 13.49 6.45 -1.93
C ILE A 139 12.38 6.86 -0.98
N THR A 140 11.14 6.69 -1.40
CA THR A 140 9.97 6.91 -0.56
C THR A 140 9.45 5.56 -0.09
N VAL A 141 9.35 5.39 1.23
CA VAL A 141 9.06 4.11 1.88
C VAL A 141 8.14 4.31 3.08
N THR A 142 7.49 3.24 3.54
CA THR A 142 6.78 3.24 4.82
C THR A 142 7.75 3.42 6.00
N GLU A 143 7.25 3.92 7.12
CA GLU A 143 8.08 4.21 8.31
C GLU A 143 8.87 3.01 8.82
N ASN A 144 8.30 1.84 8.70
CA ASN A 144 8.87 0.56 9.14
C ASN A 144 9.64 -0.21 8.05
N HIS A 145 9.91 0.42 6.90
CA HIS A 145 10.67 -0.21 5.82
C HIS A 145 12.14 -0.42 6.21
N PRO A 146 12.66 -1.66 6.21
CA PRO A 146 14.01 -1.92 6.71
C PRO A 146 15.09 -1.64 5.67
N PHE A 147 16.13 -0.93 6.11
CA PHE A 147 17.36 -0.69 5.37
C PHE A 147 18.52 -1.51 5.92
N PHE A 148 19.37 -2.02 5.04
CA PHE A 148 20.60 -2.71 5.43
C PHE A 148 21.65 -1.66 5.85
N ARG A 149 21.81 -1.47 7.16
CA ARG A 149 22.62 -0.41 7.75
C ARG A 149 23.98 -0.95 8.20
N MET A 150 25.04 -0.17 7.96
CA MET A 150 26.37 -0.43 8.51
C MET A 150 26.44 0.05 9.97
N GLU A 151 26.76 -0.84 10.90
CA GLU A 151 26.88 -0.52 12.34
C GLU A 151 27.95 0.56 12.59
N ARG A 152 27.60 1.57 13.42
CA ARG A 152 28.54 2.61 13.83
C ARG A 152 29.59 2.04 14.78
N GLY A 153 30.82 2.23 14.45
CA GLY A 153 31.93 2.17 15.41
C GLY A 153 32.55 0.81 15.61
N ARG A 154 33.63 0.61 14.89
CA ARG A 154 34.90 0.13 15.44
C ARG A 154 36.00 0.39 14.42
N ARG A 155 37.26 0.58 14.87
CA ARG A 155 38.41 0.87 14.04
C ARG A 155 38.58 -0.16 12.92
N MET A 156 39.00 0.31 11.76
CA MET A 156 39.21 -0.36 10.50
C MET A 156 40.18 -1.56 10.48
N GLN A 157 40.25 -2.37 11.52
CA GLN A 157 41.12 -3.55 11.54
C GLN A 157 40.39 -4.89 11.45
N ASP A 158 39.08 -4.91 11.62
CA ASP A 158 38.28 -6.13 11.39
C ASP A 158 37.48 -5.97 10.11
N LEU A 159 37.84 -6.73 9.06
CA LEU A 159 37.19 -6.78 7.74
C LEU A 159 35.78 -7.36 7.74
N THR A 160 35.22 -7.68 8.88
CA THR A 160 33.81 -8.09 9.02
C THR A 160 32.96 -6.89 9.39
N HIS A 161 32.57 -6.11 8.38
CA HIS A 161 31.54 -5.09 8.58
C HIS A 161 30.26 -5.76 9.03
N ARG A 162 29.82 -5.44 10.24
CA ARG A 162 28.53 -5.89 10.73
C ARG A 162 27.47 -4.95 10.20
N TYR A 163 26.63 -5.47 9.34
CA TYR A 163 25.40 -4.82 8.92
C TYR A 163 24.25 -5.32 9.79
N ASP A 164 23.31 -4.46 10.06
CA ASP A 164 22.03 -4.79 10.70
C ASP A 164 20.88 -4.19 9.91
N TRP A 165 19.68 -4.71 10.13
CA TRP A 165 18.46 -4.14 9.55
C TRP A 165 17.91 -3.05 10.47
N MET A 166 17.58 -1.90 9.89
CA MET A 166 17.03 -0.75 10.61
C MET A 166 15.89 -0.13 9.83
N ASP A 167 14.77 0.11 10.50
CA ASP A 167 13.59 0.72 9.91
C ASP A 167 13.84 2.17 9.53
N ALA A 168 13.15 2.66 8.49
CA ALA A 168 13.31 4.01 7.94
C ALA A 168 13.14 5.10 9.00
N ASN A 169 12.14 4.99 9.89
CA ASN A 169 11.88 5.95 10.96
C ASN A 169 12.96 5.97 12.07
N MET A 170 13.82 4.95 12.12
CA MET A 170 14.93 4.84 13.07
C MET A 170 16.25 5.35 12.50
N LEU A 171 16.29 5.57 11.17
CA LEU A 171 17.48 6.10 10.52
C LEU A 171 17.73 7.53 10.95
N SER A 172 18.96 7.80 11.31
CA SER A 172 19.42 9.13 11.67
C SER A 172 20.39 9.68 10.65
N ARG A 173 20.48 11.01 10.59
CA ARG A 173 21.52 11.70 9.84
C ARG A 173 22.90 11.18 10.27
N ASN A 174 23.69 10.66 9.33
CA ASN A 174 24.97 10.01 9.48
C ASN A 174 24.95 8.47 9.63
N ASP A 175 23.82 7.81 9.75
CA ASP A 175 23.79 6.36 9.52
C ASP A 175 24.20 6.07 8.07
N ARG A 176 24.76 4.90 7.86
CA ARG A 176 25.21 4.46 6.54
C ARG A 176 24.38 3.24 6.13
N VAL A 177 23.83 3.31 4.94
CA VAL A 177 23.03 2.21 4.36
C VAL A 177 23.77 1.58 3.19
N ALA A 178 23.59 0.30 3.00
CA ALA A 178 24.24 -0.44 1.95
C ALA A 178 23.71 -0.06 0.57
N VAL A 179 24.61 -0.02 -0.41
CA VAL A 179 24.30 0.27 -1.82
C VAL A 179 24.51 -1.00 -2.63
N GLY A 180 23.59 -1.34 -3.50
CA GLY A 180 23.71 -2.43 -4.45
C GLY A 180 24.68 -2.07 -5.56
N LEU A 181 25.96 -2.37 -5.35
CA LEU A 181 27.02 -2.15 -6.35
C LEU A 181 27.44 -3.47 -6.99
N GLY A 182 27.62 -3.43 -8.31
CA GLY A 182 27.92 -4.60 -9.13
C GLY A 182 26.65 -5.26 -9.68
N TRP A 183 26.85 -6.04 -10.74
CA TRP A 183 25.80 -6.80 -11.39
C TRP A 183 26.14 -8.28 -11.28
N PRO A 184 25.21 -9.15 -10.83
CA PRO A 184 25.50 -10.55 -10.53
C PRO A 184 25.95 -11.37 -11.74
N TYR A 185 25.51 -10.97 -12.93
CA TYR A 185 25.72 -11.72 -14.15
C TYR A 185 25.75 -10.80 -15.36
N THR A 186 26.79 -10.94 -16.22
CA THR A 186 26.86 -10.29 -17.54
C THR A 186 26.87 -11.36 -18.61
N PRO A 187 25.73 -11.67 -19.24
CA PRO A 187 25.75 -12.52 -20.42
C PRO A 187 26.39 -11.75 -21.58
N GLU A 188 27.60 -12.12 -21.95
CA GLU A 188 28.28 -11.58 -23.14
C GLU A 188 27.57 -11.95 -24.46
N SER A 189 26.63 -12.90 -24.40
CA SER A 189 25.99 -13.51 -25.58
C SER A 189 24.65 -12.92 -26.01
N LEU A 190 24.16 -11.86 -25.35
CA LEU A 190 22.81 -11.32 -25.57
C LEU A 190 22.78 -9.85 -26.01
N ASP A 191 23.92 -9.26 -26.37
CA ASP A 191 23.94 -7.89 -26.88
C ASP A 191 23.17 -7.78 -28.19
N SER A 192 22.02 -7.13 -28.17
CA SER A 192 21.18 -6.85 -29.34
C SER A 192 21.74 -5.72 -30.20
N ILE A 193 22.73 -4.97 -29.69
CA ILE A 193 23.36 -3.82 -30.33
C ILE A 193 24.87 -3.89 -30.20
N SER A 194 25.57 -3.32 -31.16
CA SER A 194 27.03 -3.20 -31.12
C SER A 194 27.48 -2.12 -30.14
N THR A 195 28.74 -2.19 -29.70
CA THR A 195 29.33 -1.14 -28.86
C THR A 195 29.44 0.21 -29.58
N LEU A 196 29.53 0.21 -30.91
CA LEU A 196 29.51 1.45 -31.71
C LEU A 196 28.10 2.07 -31.68
N GLU A 197 27.07 1.26 -31.84
CA GLU A 197 25.70 1.72 -31.74
C GLU A 197 25.37 2.20 -30.32
N ALA A 198 25.79 1.47 -29.27
CA ALA A 198 25.61 1.87 -27.88
C ALA A 198 26.27 3.23 -27.62
N TRP A 199 27.50 3.44 -28.14
CA TRP A 199 28.17 4.73 -28.06
C TRP A 199 27.36 5.83 -28.78
N ALA A 200 26.83 5.55 -29.98
CA ALA A 200 26.06 6.51 -30.76
C ALA A 200 24.74 6.87 -30.04
N LEU A 201 24.07 5.90 -29.37
CA LEU A 201 22.92 6.16 -28.53
C LEU A 201 23.28 7.09 -27.36
N GLY A 202 24.41 6.86 -26.71
CA GLY A 202 24.89 7.74 -25.64
C GLY A 202 25.18 9.15 -26.14
N ALA A 203 25.86 9.29 -27.27
CA ALA A 203 26.16 10.58 -27.91
C ALA A 203 24.85 11.31 -28.30
N TRP A 204 23.91 10.59 -28.89
CA TRP A 204 22.61 11.16 -29.24
C TRP A 204 21.78 11.57 -28.01
N ALA A 205 21.87 10.84 -26.93
CA ALA A 205 21.20 11.19 -25.68
C ALA A 205 21.64 12.56 -25.14
N GLY A 206 22.92 12.90 -25.25
CA GLY A 206 23.48 14.22 -24.93
C GLY A 206 23.05 15.25 -25.99
N ASP A 207 23.66 15.20 -27.15
CA ASP A 207 23.63 16.27 -28.17
C ASP A 207 22.58 16.08 -29.31
N GLY A 208 21.72 15.07 -29.25
CA GLY A 208 20.72 14.79 -30.27
C GLY A 208 19.41 15.57 -30.10
N ASP A 209 18.91 16.18 -31.18
CA ASP A 209 17.57 16.74 -31.29
C ASP A 209 16.62 15.76 -32.00
N CYS A 210 15.75 15.12 -31.25
CA CYS A 210 14.80 14.12 -31.75
C CYS A 210 13.72 14.74 -32.65
N THR A 211 13.41 16.03 -32.51
CA THR A 211 12.34 16.70 -33.25
C THR A 211 12.78 17.04 -34.67
N ARG A 212 14.02 17.46 -34.83
CA ARG A 212 14.61 17.88 -36.11
C ARG A 212 15.59 16.87 -36.68
N PHE A 213 15.87 15.76 -35.98
CA PHE A 213 16.89 14.76 -36.34
C PHE A 213 18.26 15.37 -36.57
N ARG A 214 18.73 16.19 -35.64
CA ARG A 214 20.02 16.86 -35.70
C ARG A 214 20.92 16.44 -34.54
N PHE A 215 22.18 16.24 -34.82
CA PHE A 215 23.24 16.07 -33.83
C PHE A 215 24.02 17.38 -33.73
N ILE A 216 24.14 17.93 -32.56
CA ILE A 216 24.68 19.29 -32.35
C ILE A 216 25.94 19.19 -31.49
N ASN A 217 27.09 19.10 -32.10
CA ASN A 217 28.35 18.94 -31.40
C ASN A 217 29.48 19.66 -32.18
N PRO A 218 30.41 20.40 -31.52
CA PRO A 218 31.52 21.11 -32.14
C PRO A 218 32.78 20.24 -32.32
N ASP A 219 32.89 19.06 -31.71
CA ASP A 219 34.11 18.27 -31.65
C ASP A 219 34.21 17.26 -32.78
N GLU A 220 35.11 17.51 -33.73
CA GLU A 220 35.27 16.70 -34.95
C GLU A 220 35.45 15.20 -34.65
N PRO A 221 36.27 14.73 -33.67
CA PRO A 221 36.37 13.31 -33.39
C PRO A 221 35.05 12.64 -32.95
N VAL A 222 34.20 13.40 -32.25
CA VAL A 222 32.87 12.93 -31.84
C VAL A 222 31.93 12.84 -33.05
N ILE A 223 31.96 13.88 -33.90
CA ILE A 223 31.22 13.96 -35.16
C ILE A 223 31.62 12.83 -36.11
N GLU A 224 32.92 12.59 -36.31
CA GLU A 224 33.45 11.53 -37.18
C GLU A 224 33.00 10.14 -36.74
N LYS A 225 33.07 9.83 -35.45
CA LYS A 225 32.61 8.56 -34.92
C LYS A 225 31.08 8.39 -35.06
N PHE A 226 30.33 9.47 -34.82
CA PHE A 226 28.87 9.45 -35.02
C PHE A 226 28.52 9.31 -36.50
N ARG A 227 29.25 9.99 -37.41
CA ARG A 227 29.11 9.85 -38.87
C ARG A 227 29.35 8.42 -39.32
N ALA A 228 30.45 7.80 -38.86
CA ALA A 228 30.78 6.40 -39.18
C ALA A 228 29.61 5.45 -38.79
N PHE A 229 28.98 5.67 -37.63
CA PHE A 229 27.82 4.89 -37.24
C PHE A 229 26.61 5.14 -38.16
N ILE A 230 26.26 6.41 -38.42
CA ILE A 230 25.12 6.79 -39.25
C ILE A 230 25.27 6.26 -40.70
N GLU A 231 26.48 6.24 -41.23
CA GLU A 231 26.82 5.69 -42.53
C GLU A 231 26.73 4.16 -42.56
N SER A 232 27.12 3.50 -41.47
CA SER A 232 27.01 2.04 -41.33
C SER A 232 25.55 1.54 -41.39
N ILE A 233 24.59 2.34 -40.99
CA ILE A 233 23.18 2.03 -41.04
C ILE A 233 22.49 2.61 -42.32
N GLY A 234 23.28 3.07 -43.31
CA GLY A 234 22.75 3.50 -44.61
C GLY A 234 22.15 4.91 -44.62
N SER A 235 22.58 5.79 -43.74
CA SER A 235 22.23 7.21 -43.72
C SER A 235 23.46 8.11 -43.83
N GLY A 236 23.28 9.39 -44.06
CA GLY A 236 24.36 10.36 -44.14
C GLY A 236 24.17 11.48 -43.13
N LEU A 237 25.25 12.16 -42.83
CA LEU A 237 25.28 13.37 -41.98
C LEU A 237 25.57 14.59 -42.84
N LYS A 238 24.67 15.55 -42.89
CA LYS A 238 24.82 16.83 -43.60
C LYS A 238 25.09 17.93 -42.58
N SER A 239 26.31 18.45 -42.58
CA SER A 239 26.70 19.59 -41.76
C SER A 239 26.06 20.89 -42.27
N THR A 240 25.50 21.65 -41.40
CA THR A 240 24.97 22.99 -41.62
C THR A 240 25.68 23.96 -40.72
N TYR A 241 26.30 24.95 -41.28
CA TYR A 241 26.94 26.03 -40.53
C TYR A 241 25.90 27.12 -40.29
N SER A 242 25.65 27.50 -39.05
CA SER A 242 24.88 28.69 -38.73
C SER A 242 25.73 29.92 -38.94
N THR A 243 25.53 30.62 -40.07
CA THR A 243 26.14 31.92 -40.27
C THR A 243 25.32 32.99 -39.59
N ARG A 244 25.53 33.30 -38.34
CA ARG A 244 25.20 34.62 -37.80
C ARG A 244 26.30 35.60 -38.13
N GLN A 245 25.99 36.58 -38.98
CA GLN A 245 26.87 37.67 -39.33
C GLN A 245 27.25 38.50 -38.11
N LYS A 246 28.51 38.94 -38.07
CA LYS A 246 29.07 39.90 -37.12
C LYS A 246 28.33 41.23 -37.14
N GLU A 247 27.78 41.60 -36.01
CA GLU A 247 27.61 43.02 -35.71
C GLU A 247 28.44 43.42 -34.49
N ALA A 248 29.29 44.41 -34.74
CA ALA A 248 30.02 45.20 -33.75
C ALA A 248 30.89 44.48 -32.71
N GLY A 249 32.12 44.11 -33.09
CA GLY A 249 33.26 44.30 -32.21
C GLY A 249 33.42 43.42 -30.97
N LYS A 250 32.66 42.34 -30.76
CA LYS A 250 32.84 41.36 -29.68
C LYS A 250 33.12 39.99 -30.25
N ASP A 251 34.05 39.27 -29.57
CA ASP A 251 34.43 37.91 -29.91
C ASP A 251 33.20 36.98 -30.03
N ILE A 252 33.13 36.33 -31.18
CA ILE A 252 32.02 35.47 -31.56
C ILE A 252 32.27 34.10 -30.92
N PHE A 253 31.41 33.70 -30.03
CA PHE A 253 31.19 32.28 -29.78
C PHE A 253 30.71 31.66 -31.09
N GLN A 254 31.45 30.74 -31.67
CA GLN A 254 30.95 29.94 -32.79
C GLN A 254 29.70 29.21 -32.33
N ASP A 255 28.59 29.43 -33.02
CA ASP A 255 27.39 28.64 -32.78
C ASP A 255 27.69 27.15 -32.98
N PRO A 256 27.10 26.26 -32.18
CA PRO A 256 27.33 24.82 -32.31
C PRO A 256 27.03 24.38 -33.73
N ILE A 257 27.88 23.52 -34.32
CA ILE A 257 27.74 22.97 -35.67
C ILE A 257 26.60 21.95 -35.63
N GLU A 258 25.57 22.19 -36.40
CA GLU A 258 24.41 21.29 -36.52
C GLU A 258 24.64 20.28 -37.65
N HIS A 259 24.41 19.00 -37.38
CA HIS A 259 24.55 17.91 -38.33
C HIS A 259 23.20 17.20 -38.52
N ALA A 260 22.52 17.44 -39.63
CA ALA A 260 21.24 16.82 -39.93
C ALA A 260 21.42 15.39 -40.44
N ILE A 261 20.63 14.44 -39.92
CA ILE A 261 20.57 13.08 -40.46
C ILE A 261 19.76 13.11 -41.75
N ILE A 262 20.38 12.69 -42.87
CA ILE A 262 19.77 12.63 -44.20
C ILE A 262 19.74 11.19 -44.74
N GLY A 263 18.80 10.90 -45.60
CA GLY A 263 18.77 9.65 -46.39
C GLY A 263 19.77 9.68 -47.52
N VAL A 264 20.38 8.56 -47.80
CA VAL A 264 21.24 8.37 -48.98
C VAL A 264 20.38 7.98 -50.18
N GLY A 265 20.25 8.87 -51.17
CA GLY A 265 19.48 8.69 -52.39
C GLY A 265 18.10 9.40 -52.38
N LYS A 266 17.60 9.71 -53.61
CA LYS A 266 16.32 10.39 -53.83
C LYS A 266 15.15 9.47 -53.41
N ARG A 267 14.37 9.84 -52.39
CA ARG A 267 13.04 9.25 -52.02
C ARG A 267 13.01 7.99 -51.12
N LYS A 268 14.03 7.66 -50.31
CA LYS A 268 13.88 6.61 -49.30
C LYS A 268 13.76 7.18 -47.89
N PRO A 269 12.96 6.54 -46.98
CA PRO A 269 13.06 6.85 -45.54
C PRO A 269 14.51 6.74 -45.10
N SER A 270 14.97 7.65 -44.21
CA SER A 270 16.33 7.62 -43.69
C SER A 270 16.40 6.60 -42.57
N PRO A 271 17.15 5.48 -42.69
CA PRO A 271 17.30 4.51 -41.60
C PRO A 271 17.77 5.13 -40.29
N GLY A 272 18.65 6.13 -40.35
CA GLY A 272 19.11 6.85 -39.18
C GLY A 272 18.00 7.65 -38.48
N ARG A 273 16.99 8.18 -39.20
CA ARG A 273 15.83 8.82 -38.60
C ARG A 273 14.88 7.80 -37.97
N GLU A 274 14.74 6.60 -38.57
CA GLU A 274 13.99 5.49 -38.01
C GLU A 274 14.64 4.99 -36.73
N TRP A 275 15.95 4.84 -36.73
CA TRP A 275 16.74 4.50 -35.55
C TRP A 275 16.51 5.49 -34.38
N VAL A 276 16.48 6.80 -34.64
CA VAL A 276 16.14 7.78 -33.60
C VAL A 276 14.72 7.60 -33.11
N ARG A 277 13.76 7.34 -34.01
CA ARG A 277 12.35 7.12 -33.62
C ARG A 277 12.16 5.88 -32.77
N GLU A 278 12.87 4.81 -33.10
CA GLU A 278 12.82 3.54 -32.42
C GLU A 278 13.32 3.66 -30.97
N HIS A 279 14.46 4.34 -30.80
CA HIS A 279 15.14 4.38 -29.50
C HIS A 279 14.72 5.56 -28.61
N TYR A 280 14.35 6.70 -29.17
CA TYR A 280 14.03 7.92 -28.43
C TYR A 280 12.66 8.51 -28.74
N GLY A 281 11.99 8.08 -29.81
CA GLY A 281 10.74 8.69 -30.25
C GLY A 281 10.93 10.02 -30.99
N GLN A 282 10.01 10.37 -31.90
CA GLN A 282 10.15 11.54 -32.78
C GLN A 282 9.91 12.88 -32.08
N GLN A 283 9.15 12.91 -30.97
CA GLN A 283 8.76 14.15 -30.29
C GLN A 283 9.35 14.27 -28.89
N THR A 284 10.28 13.39 -28.54
CA THR A 284 10.91 13.37 -27.23
C THR A 284 11.75 14.62 -27.02
N ARG A 285 11.44 15.35 -25.97
CA ARG A 285 12.19 16.54 -25.54
C ARG A 285 13.38 16.12 -24.70
N CYS A 286 14.34 17.02 -24.49
CA CYS A 286 15.55 16.73 -23.73
C CYS A 286 15.29 16.27 -22.28
N HIS A 287 14.23 16.75 -21.64
CA HIS A 287 13.86 16.34 -20.28
C HIS A 287 13.10 15.00 -20.20
N ASP A 288 12.62 14.48 -21.35
CA ASP A 288 11.91 13.21 -21.42
C ASP A 288 12.81 12.05 -21.92
N LYS A 289 14.04 12.32 -22.29
CA LYS A 289 14.99 11.28 -22.71
C LYS A 289 15.30 10.34 -21.57
N VAL A 290 15.36 9.04 -21.90
CA VAL A 290 15.73 7.94 -21.02
C VAL A 290 16.82 7.07 -21.64
N VAL A 291 17.47 6.24 -20.87
CA VAL A 291 18.40 5.25 -21.41
C VAL A 291 17.60 4.21 -22.21
N PRO A 292 17.95 3.97 -23.51
CA PRO A 292 17.25 3.00 -24.34
C PRO A 292 17.26 1.59 -23.75
N GLN A 293 16.17 0.85 -23.92
CA GLN A 293 16.01 -0.49 -23.37
C GLN A 293 17.08 -1.48 -23.87
N CYS A 294 17.52 -1.37 -25.12
CA CYS A 294 18.60 -2.18 -25.68
C CYS A 294 19.93 -1.97 -24.95
N VAL A 295 20.19 -0.76 -24.44
CA VAL A 295 21.36 -0.46 -23.59
C VAL A 295 21.19 -1.07 -22.22
N LEU A 296 20.02 -0.88 -21.58
CA LEU A 296 19.75 -1.39 -20.23
C LEU A 296 19.86 -2.92 -20.16
N LYS A 297 19.46 -3.62 -21.21
CA LYS A 297 19.52 -5.08 -21.38
C LYS A 297 20.88 -5.58 -21.85
N GLY A 298 21.78 -4.71 -22.27
CA GLY A 298 23.10 -5.07 -22.80
C GLY A 298 24.12 -5.49 -21.73
N SER A 299 25.29 -5.88 -22.19
CA SER A 299 26.44 -6.24 -21.36
C SER A 299 27.14 -5.01 -20.75
N SER A 300 28.12 -5.26 -19.89
CA SER A 300 28.98 -4.21 -19.33
C SER A 300 29.73 -3.41 -20.40
N GLN A 301 30.00 -4.01 -21.55
CA GLN A 301 30.64 -3.32 -22.70
C GLN A 301 29.65 -2.35 -23.35
N VAL A 302 28.39 -2.74 -23.52
CA VAL A 302 27.31 -1.89 -24.04
C VAL A 302 27.03 -0.72 -23.08
N TRP A 303 26.97 -0.96 -21.78
CA TRP A 303 26.79 0.11 -20.78
C TRP A 303 27.96 1.09 -20.82
N ALA A 304 29.19 0.56 -20.84
CA ALA A 304 30.41 1.39 -20.89
C ALA A 304 30.50 2.22 -22.17
N ALA A 305 30.13 1.64 -23.31
CA ALA A 305 30.12 2.34 -24.60
C ALA A 305 29.03 3.44 -24.61
N PHE A 306 27.83 3.18 -24.13
CA PHE A 306 26.76 4.18 -23.98
C PHE A 306 27.21 5.35 -23.07
N LEU A 307 27.74 5.01 -21.89
CA LEU A 307 28.22 6.01 -20.94
C LEU A 307 29.38 6.81 -21.54
N ALA A 308 30.29 6.20 -22.31
CA ALA A 308 31.36 6.89 -23.00
C ALA A 308 30.84 7.88 -24.06
N GLY A 309 29.85 7.48 -24.86
CA GLY A 309 29.22 8.36 -25.85
C GLY A 309 28.51 9.56 -25.20
N TYR A 310 27.78 9.31 -24.10
CA TYR A 310 27.15 10.37 -23.33
C TYR A 310 28.23 11.29 -22.68
N PHE A 311 29.30 10.71 -22.18
CA PHE A 311 30.38 11.45 -21.55
C PHE A 311 31.16 12.30 -22.57
N ASP A 312 31.37 11.80 -23.78
CA ASP A 312 31.99 12.53 -24.87
C ASP A 312 31.22 13.82 -25.24
N THR A 313 29.89 13.84 -25.07
CA THR A 313 29.01 14.99 -25.30
C THR A 313 28.83 15.81 -24.02
N ASP A 314 27.98 15.36 -23.08
CA ASP A 314 27.57 16.08 -21.88
C ASP A 314 28.40 15.77 -20.61
N GLY A 315 29.53 15.05 -20.76
CA GLY A 315 30.46 14.80 -19.66
C GLY A 315 31.47 15.93 -19.42
N CYS A 316 31.91 16.08 -18.19
CA CYS A 316 32.94 17.02 -17.79
C CYS A 316 33.96 16.35 -16.88
N VAL A 317 35.22 16.74 -17.01
CA VAL A 317 36.31 16.36 -16.09
C VAL A 317 36.94 17.60 -15.53
N THR A 318 36.80 17.81 -14.23
CA THR A 318 37.41 18.92 -13.50
C THR A 318 38.54 18.40 -12.60
N ALA A 319 39.67 19.05 -12.65
CA ALA A 319 40.84 18.73 -11.84
C ALA A 319 41.38 20.01 -11.19
N PRO A 320 40.64 20.64 -10.24
CA PRO A 320 41.29 21.67 -9.39
C PRO A 320 42.34 20.99 -8.49
N GLN A 321 43.27 21.73 -7.96
CA GLN A 321 44.49 21.22 -7.33
C GLN A 321 44.30 20.13 -6.26
N ASP A 322 43.10 20.04 -5.65
CA ASP A 322 42.85 19.10 -4.55
C ASP A 322 41.61 18.17 -4.75
N THR A 323 40.79 18.36 -5.79
CA THR A 323 39.58 17.55 -5.98
C THR A 323 39.39 17.16 -7.44
N CYS A 324 39.70 15.91 -7.75
CA CYS A 324 39.44 15.35 -9.08
C CYS A 324 38.00 14.80 -9.14
N GLN A 325 37.25 15.23 -10.14
CA GLN A 325 35.84 14.89 -10.33
C GLN A 325 35.53 14.73 -11.82
N ALA A 326 34.69 13.74 -12.12
CA ALA A 326 34.04 13.63 -13.41
C ALA A 326 32.53 13.80 -13.19
N SER A 327 31.83 14.47 -14.10
CA SER A 327 30.37 14.64 -14.03
C SER A 327 29.69 14.39 -15.36
N ILE A 328 28.45 13.99 -15.29
CA ILE A 328 27.53 13.82 -16.42
C ILE A 328 26.31 14.67 -16.13
N CYS A 329 25.94 15.55 -17.06
CA CYS A 329 24.83 16.48 -16.91
C CYS A 329 23.62 16.05 -17.75
N SER A 330 22.41 16.25 -17.24
CA SER A 330 21.15 16.10 -17.99
C SER A 330 20.06 16.92 -17.37
N VAL A 331 19.13 17.40 -18.19
CA VAL A 331 17.87 18.00 -17.72
C VAL A 331 16.81 16.92 -17.43
N SER A 332 17.00 15.69 -17.90
CA SER A 332 16.15 14.54 -17.60
C SER A 332 16.54 13.91 -16.28
N SER A 333 15.62 13.97 -15.32
CA SER A 333 15.77 13.34 -14.01
C SER A 333 15.91 11.82 -14.13
N MET A 334 15.05 11.20 -14.96
CA MET A 334 15.05 9.75 -15.19
C MET A 334 16.36 9.29 -15.84
N MET A 335 16.88 10.03 -16.82
CA MET A 335 18.17 9.74 -17.44
C MET A 335 19.29 9.69 -16.40
N LEU A 336 19.34 10.69 -15.49
CA LEU A 336 20.36 10.73 -14.43
C LEU A 336 20.22 9.59 -13.43
N ASP A 337 18.99 9.20 -13.07
CA ASP A 337 18.76 8.07 -12.19
C ASP A 337 19.20 6.75 -12.83
N GLN A 338 18.88 6.55 -14.11
CA GLN A 338 19.32 5.38 -14.86
C GLN A 338 20.83 5.36 -15.09
N ILE A 339 21.48 6.52 -15.37
CA ILE A 339 22.94 6.62 -15.46
C ILE A 339 23.59 6.27 -14.13
N GLN A 340 23.07 6.77 -13.00
CA GLN A 340 23.58 6.42 -11.68
C GLN A 340 23.48 4.90 -11.42
N MET A 341 22.38 4.26 -11.87
CA MET A 341 22.22 2.80 -11.78
C MET A 341 23.19 2.04 -12.70
N LEU A 342 23.39 2.48 -13.95
CA LEU A 342 24.38 1.87 -14.84
C LEU A 342 25.80 1.95 -14.28
N LEU A 343 26.17 3.10 -13.69
CA LEU A 343 27.44 3.25 -13.00
C LEU A 343 27.54 2.29 -11.80
N ALA A 344 26.44 2.13 -11.04
CA ALA A 344 26.40 1.18 -9.93
C ALA A 344 26.56 -0.27 -10.42
N ARG A 345 25.99 -0.66 -11.56
CA ARG A 345 26.22 -1.98 -12.20
C ARG A 345 27.70 -2.22 -12.52
N LEU A 346 28.41 -1.18 -12.93
CA LEU A 346 29.87 -1.23 -13.16
C LEU A 346 30.69 -1.13 -11.85
N GLY A 347 30.03 -1.14 -10.69
CA GLY A 347 30.70 -1.01 -9.39
C GLY A 347 31.21 0.38 -9.06
N ILE A 348 30.66 1.41 -9.72
CA ILE A 348 31.03 2.82 -9.53
C ILE A 348 29.94 3.49 -8.69
N ASN A 349 30.27 3.95 -7.48
CA ASN A 349 29.36 4.68 -6.62
C ASN A 349 29.40 6.17 -6.96
N ALA A 350 28.47 6.61 -7.80
CA ALA A 350 28.31 8.00 -8.22
C ALA A 350 27.31 8.74 -7.34
N SER A 351 27.51 10.05 -7.18
CA SER A 351 26.64 10.93 -6.41
C SER A 351 25.83 11.84 -7.32
N ARG A 352 24.55 12.05 -6.96
CA ARG A 352 23.69 13.00 -7.62
C ARG A 352 23.64 14.31 -6.85
N TRP A 353 24.48 15.25 -7.26
CA TRP A 353 24.52 16.60 -6.71
C TRP A 353 23.69 17.54 -7.56
N GLN A 354 22.90 18.40 -6.93
CA GLN A 354 21.99 19.29 -7.63
C GLN A 354 21.14 18.57 -8.67
N LYS A 355 19.96 18.98 -8.98
CA LYS A 355 18.95 18.19 -9.75
C LYS A 355 19.38 17.78 -11.17
N LEU A 356 20.53 18.23 -11.67
CA LEU A 356 20.93 18.18 -13.09
C LEU A 356 22.24 17.46 -13.39
N GLU A 357 22.91 16.85 -12.41
CA GLU A 357 24.18 16.15 -12.67
C GLU A 357 24.42 14.93 -11.78
N VAL A 358 25.13 13.96 -12.33
CA VAL A 358 25.72 12.81 -11.63
C VAL A 358 27.23 13.00 -11.56
N ASN A 359 27.77 12.98 -10.35
CA ASN A 359 29.19 13.21 -10.07
C ASN A 359 29.89 11.93 -9.64
N ILE A 360 31.02 11.68 -10.20
CA ILE A 360 31.98 10.62 -9.86
C ILE A 360 33.20 11.29 -9.21
N SER A 361 33.39 11.04 -7.93
CA SER A 361 34.51 11.62 -7.17
C SER A 361 35.30 10.55 -6.43
N GLY A 362 36.53 10.88 -6.10
CA GLY A 362 37.42 9.92 -5.48
C GLY A 362 38.14 9.05 -6.53
N LYS A 363 39.44 8.93 -6.33
CA LYS A 363 40.33 8.32 -7.28
C LYS A 363 39.99 6.87 -7.64
N PRO A 364 39.61 5.97 -6.71
CA PRO A 364 39.19 4.62 -7.06
C PRO A 364 37.98 4.56 -8.00
N GLN A 365 37.04 5.48 -7.85
CA GLN A 365 35.85 5.55 -8.70
C GLN A 365 36.21 6.07 -10.09
N LEU A 366 37.11 7.08 -10.16
CA LEU A 366 37.62 7.62 -11.43
C LEU A 366 38.50 6.63 -12.19
N GLN A 367 39.28 5.79 -11.48
CA GLN A 367 40.01 4.68 -12.09
C GLN A 367 39.10 3.63 -12.71
N LYS A 368 38.03 3.24 -12.00
CA LYS A 368 36.98 2.34 -12.54
C LYS A 368 36.33 2.99 -13.77
N LEU A 369 35.97 4.28 -13.66
CA LEU A 369 35.38 5.02 -14.78
C LEU A 369 36.34 5.00 -16.01
N TRP A 370 37.60 5.30 -15.80
CA TRP A 370 38.62 5.22 -16.87
C TRP A 370 38.73 3.83 -17.48
N PHE A 371 38.79 2.78 -16.64
CA PHE A 371 38.87 1.40 -17.09
C PHE A 371 37.75 1.03 -18.05
N TYR A 372 36.49 1.40 -17.71
CA TYR A 372 35.34 1.06 -18.52
C TYR A 372 35.15 1.97 -19.74
N LEU A 373 35.34 3.29 -19.60
CA LEU A 373 35.00 4.25 -20.65
C LEU A 373 36.14 4.46 -21.67
N SER A 374 37.43 4.36 -21.27
CA SER A 374 38.58 4.68 -22.12
C SER A 374 38.62 3.94 -23.45
N PRO A 375 38.14 2.67 -23.58
CA PRO A 375 38.16 2.00 -24.89
C PRO A 375 37.23 2.63 -25.92
N TYR A 376 36.18 3.35 -25.44
CA TYR A 376 35.11 3.87 -26.27
C TYR A 376 35.17 5.40 -26.43
N MET A 377 35.77 6.12 -25.52
CA MET A 377 35.87 7.58 -25.54
C MET A 377 36.73 8.08 -26.73
N VAL A 378 36.26 9.15 -27.40
CA VAL A 378 36.95 9.79 -28.51
C VAL A 378 37.24 11.25 -28.30
N HIS A 379 36.56 11.94 -27.37
CA HIS A 379 36.79 13.35 -27.10
C HIS A 379 38.20 13.57 -26.49
N PRO A 380 39.14 14.24 -27.19
CA PRO A 380 40.55 14.20 -26.84
C PRO A 380 40.89 14.79 -25.47
N MET A 381 40.30 15.94 -25.16
CA MET A 381 40.56 16.63 -23.90
C MET A 381 39.96 15.94 -22.69
N LYS A 382 38.72 15.45 -22.80
CA LYS A 382 38.07 14.72 -21.70
C LYS A 382 38.80 13.44 -21.41
N ARG A 383 39.20 12.70 -22.46
CA ARG A 383 40.00 11.47 -22.38
C ARG A 383 41.35 11.72 -21.70
N ALA A 384 42.11 12.69 -22.17
CA ALA A 384 43.43 13.02 -21.62
C ALA A 384 43.36 13.47 -20.14
N ARG A 385 42.34 14.26 -19.77
CA ARG A 385 42.15 14.67 -18.39
C ARG A 385 41.79 13.49 -17.47
N LEU A 386 40.91 12.61 -17.89
CA LEU A 386 40.52 11.42 -17.11
C LEU A 386 41.70 10.45 -16.98
N GLU A 387 42.49 10.24 -18.05
CA GLU A 387 43.69 9.43 -18.07
C GLU A 387 44.74 9.95 -17.07
N LYS A 388 44.97 11.25 -17.06
CA LYS A 388 45.92 11.88 -16.14
C LYS A 388 45.53 11.62 -14.68
N ILE A 389 44.23 11.67 -14.35
CA ILE A 389 43.76 11.43 -13.01
C ILE A 389 43.87 9.94 -12.66
N ALA A 390 43.53 9.06 -13.59
CA ALA A 390 43.51 7.61 -13.36
C ALA A 390 44.95 7.05 -13.26
N GLY A 391 45.90 7.59 -14.03
CA GLY A 391 47.28 7.10 -14.12
C GLY A 391 48.20 7.46 -12.94
N GLN A 392 47.77 8.28 -11.99
CA GLN A 392 48.60 8.59 -10.81
C GLN A 392 48.57 7.41 -9.82
N GLU A 393 49.74 6.92 -9.37
CA GLU A 393 49.85 5.91 -8.31
C GLU A 393 49.11 6.33 -7.02
N ILE A 394 48.37 5.43 -6.44
CA ILE A 394 47.64 5.68 -5.22
C ILE A 394 47.97 4.65 -4.16
N ILE A 395 48.43 5.14 -3.05
CA ILE A 395 48.24 4.49 -1.76
C ILE A 395 46.81 4.84 -1.31
N CYS A 396 45.83 4.08 -1.70
CA CYS A 396 44.47 4.30 -1.30
C CYS A 396 44.04 3.22 -0.31
N MET A 397 43.77 3.61 0.91
CA MET A 397 42.98 2.78 1.79
C MET A 397 41.62 2.62 1.16
N GLN A 398 41.23 1.37 0.82
CA GLN A 398 39.89 1.00 0.39
C GLN A 398 38.93 1.35 1.50
N ARG A 399 38.41 2.57 1.52
CA ARG A 399 37.25 2.90 2.32
C ARG A 399 36.02 2.38 1.59
N ALA A 400 35.22 1.64 2.30
CA ALA A 400 34.00 0.99 1.83
C ALA A 400 33.16 1.92 0.94
N SER A 401 33.27 1.73 -0.37
CA SER A 401 32.42 2.36 -1.38
C SER A 401 31.02 1.76 -1.44
N GLU A 402 30.76 0.73 -0.63
CA GLU A 402 29.55 -0.10 -0.65
C GLU A 402 28.40 0.43 0.22
N SER A 403 28.57 1.59 0.84
CA SER A 403 27.56 2.21 1.69
C SER A 403 27.46 3.70 1.44
N ASP A 404 26.24 4.21 1.61
CA ASP A 404 25.95 5.63 1.48
C ASP A 404 25.43 6.19 2.81
N LYS A 405 25.75 7.45 3.09
CA LYS A 405 25.40 8.11 4.34
C LYS A 405 24.01 8.74 4.22
N ILE A 406 23.17 8.59 5.22
CA ILE A 406 21.86 9.27 5.27
C ILE A 406 22.05 10.77 5.42
N ARG A 407 21.39 11.53 4.56
CA ARG A 407 21.34 12.98 4.57
C ARG A 407 20.10 13.49 5.30
N SER A 408 18.93 12.95 4.97
CA SER A 408 17.66 13.32 5.57
C SER A 408 16.64 12.17 5.49
N VAL A 409 15.76 12.15 6.45
CA VAL A 409 14.53 11.34 6.46
C VAL A 409 13.40 12.31 6.75
N VAL A 410 12.44 12.45 5.83
CA VAL A 410 11.40 13.48 5.89
C VAL A 410 10.03 12.87 5.60
N PRO A 411 9.00 13.13 6.41
CA PRO A 411 7.64 12.70 6.12
C PRO A 411 7.12 13.34 4.82
N VAL A 412 6.47 12.53 3.98
CA VAL A 412 5.85 12.98 2.71
C VAL A 412 4.34 12.77 2.67
N GLY A 413 3.74 12.37 3.80
CA GLY A 413 2.32 12.14 3.95
C GLY A 413 1.85 10.80 3.38
N ARG A 414 0.52 10.62 3.32
CA ARG A 414 -0.09 9.35 2.94
C ARG A 414 -0.08 9.16 1.43
N GLN A 415 0.47 8.03 0.98
CA GLN A 415 0.56 7.65 -0.42
C GLN A 415 0.25 6.16 -0.59
N ARG A 416 -0.13 5.76 -1.81
CA ARG A 416 -0.19 4.35 -2.21
C ARG A 416 1.20 3.76 -2.13
N SER A 417 1.27 2.49 -1.79
CA SER A 417 2.56 1.81 -1.65
C SER A 417 2.50 0.39 -2.21
N ILE A 418 3.67 -0.12 -2.60
CA ILE A 418 3.82 -1.44 -3.20
C ILE A 418 4.69 -2.29 -2.28
N SER A 419 4.24 -3.49 -2.01
CA SER A 419 5.01 -4.53 -1.34
C SER A 419 5.35 -5.68 -2.28
N PHE A 420 6.57 -6.23 -2.12
CA PHE A 420 7.02 -7.41 -2.88
C PHE A 420 7.27 -8.57 -1.93
N GLU A 421 6.96 -9.77 -2.34
CA GLU A 421 7.37 -10.99 -1.66
C GLU A 421 8.43 -11.70 -2.50
N MET A 422 9.61 -11.91 -1.90
CA MET A 422 10.77 -12.52 -2.57
C MET A 422 10.87 -13.99 -2.19
N LYS A 423 11.23 -14.84 -3.15
CA LYS A 423 11.25 -16.29 -2.99
C LYS A 423 12.31 -16.80 -2.01
N HIS A 424 13.50 -16.23 -2.03
CA HIS A 424 14.66 -16.76 -1.28
C HIS A 424 15.33 -15.73 -0.39
N THR A 425 15.63 -14.53 -0.91
CA THR A 425 16.52 -13.57 -0.24
C THR A 425 15.80 -12.61 0.69
N GLN A 426 14.50 -12.44 0.51
CA GLN A 426 13.66 -11.44 1.21
C GLN A 426 14.19 -10.01 1.13
N THR A 427 15.15 -9.75 0.24
CA THR A 427 15.76 -8.45 0.00
C THR A 427 15.55 -8.02 -1.42
N HIS A 428 15.61 -6.73 -1.66
CA HIS A 428 15.60 -6.15 -3.00
C HIS A 428 16.41 -4.86 -3.05
N CYS A 429 16.88 -4.50 -4.26
CA CYS A 429 17.55 -3.24 -4.51
C CYS A 429 16.57 -2.24 -5.09
N THR A 430 16.23 -1.22 -4.32
CA THR A 430 15.30 -0.14 -4.68
C THR A 430 16.04 1.18 -4.79
N ASN A 431 15.94 1.85 -5.93
CA ASN A 431 16.74 3.06 -6.22
C ASN A 431 18.25 2.90 -5.91
N GLY A 432 18.77 1.67 -6.05
CA GLY A 432 20.17 1.31 -5.78
C GLY A 432 20.52 1.13 -4.30
N LEU A 433 19.56 1.12 -3.38
CA LEU A 433 19.74 0.83 -1.96
C LEU A 433 19.26 -0.58 -1.65
N ILE A 434 19.97 -1.27 -0.76
CA ILE A 434 19.58 -2.61 -0.29
C ILE A 434 18.56 -2.44 0.83
N THR A 435 17.35 -2.97 0.58
CA THR A 435 16.23 -2.96 1.50
C THR A 435 15.68 -4.37 1.69
N HIS A 436 14.85 -4.56 2.68
CA HIS A 436 14.28 -5.85 3.00
C HIS A 436 12.76 -5.80 2.84
N ASN A 437 12.19 -6.87 2.32
CA ASN A 437 10.76 -7.02 2.30
C ASN A 437 10.34 -8.18 3.22
N THR A 438 9.23 -7.96 3.90
CA THR A 438 8.34 -8.88 4.61
C THR A 438 8.87 -10.00 5.51
N LYS A 439 8.00 -10.40 6.38
CA LYS A 439 8.10 -11.30 7.54
C LYS A 439 8.03 -12.80 7.18
N HIS A 440 8.06 -13.16 5.90
CA HIS A 440 8.07 -14.56 5.45
C HIS A 440 9.46 -15.19 5.61
N GLY A 441 9.50 -16.49 5.95
CA GLY A 441 10.74 -17.24 6.15
C GLY A 441 11.32 -17.17 7.57
N LEU A 442 10.52 -16.72 8.54
CA LEU A 442 10.87 -16.81 9.95
C LEU A 442 10.79 -18.26 10.42
N ASN A 443 11.74 -18.68 11.25
CA ASN A 443 11.75 -20.02 11.85
C ASN A 443 11.38 -19.92 13.33
N VAL A 444 10.10 -19.63 13.60
CA VAL A 444 9.59 -19.28 14.93
C VAL A 444 9.68 -20.48 15.88
N SER A 445 10.45 -20.32 16.97
CA SER A 445 10.43 -21.25 18.10
C SER A 445 9.46 -20.81 19.20
N GLY A 446 9.23 -19.50 19.31
CA GLY A 446 8.30 -18.93 20.29
C GLY A 446 7.64 -17.65 19.77
N LEU A 447 6.34 -17.54 20.02
CA LEU A 447 5.55 -16.35 19.68
C LEU A 447 4.79 -15.88 20.92
N VAL A 448 4.90 -14.59 21.21
CA VAL A 448 3.98 -13.87 22.10
C VAL A 448 3.24 -12.85 21.26
N LEU A 449 1.96 -13.09 21.00
CA LEU A 449 1.11 -12.19 20.24
C LEU A 449 0.16 -11.46 21.19
N ASP A 450 0.31 -10.15 21.25
CA ASP A 450 -0.47 -9.27 22.13
C ASP A 450 -1.55 -8.54 21.34
N GLU A 451 -2.70 -8.32 21.97
CA GLU A 451 -3.87 -7.62 21.40
C GLU A 451 -4.28 -8.19 20.03
N LEU A 452 -4.58 -9.49 20.01
CA LEU A 452 -4.99 -10.18 18.78
C LEU A 452 -6.21 -9.52 18.11
N HIS A 453 -7.13 -8.92 18.89
CA HIS A 453 -8.31 -8.22 18.39
C HIS A 453 -7.97 -6.98 17.54
N ALA A 454 -6.81 -6.37 17.77
CA ALA A 454 -6.36 -5.18 17.06
C ALA A 454 -5.66 -5.49 15.72
N GLN A 455 -5.47 -6.77 15.37
CA GLN A 455 -4.83 -7.14 14.10
C GLN A 455 -5.70 -6.70 12.91
N PRO A 456 -5.15 -5.94 11.96
CA PRO A 456 -5.92 -5.43 10.82
C PRO A 456 -6.37 -6.53 9.86
N ASN A 457 -5.64 -7.65 9.84
CA ASN A 457 -5.96 -8.84 9.05
C ASN A 457 -5.20 -10.07 9.59
N ARG A 458 -5.46 -11.23 9.00
CA ARG A 458 -4.87 -12.50 9.42
C ARG A 458 -3.39 -12.71 9.01
N ASN A 459 -2.83 -11.88 8.13
CA ASN A 459 -1.55 -12.16 7.48
C ASN A 459 -0.39 -12.37 8.46
N LEU A 460 -0.21 -11.48 9.44
CA LEU A 460 0.87 -11.63 10.42
C LEU A 460 0.71 -12.90 11.25
N VAL A 461 -0.51 -13.18 11.70
CA VAL A 461 -0.82 -14.35 12.51
C VAL A 461 -0.55 -15.63 11.72
N ASP A 462 -1.03 -15.72 10.49
CA ASP A 462 -0.83 -16.89 9.62
C ASP A 462 0.64 -17.12 9.29
N VAL A 463 1.40 -16.07 9.00
CA VAL A 463 2.86 -16.16 8.77
C VAL A 463 3.60 -16.70 9.99
N LEU A 464 3.26 -16.20 11.18
CA LEU A 464 3.95 -16.57 12.41
C LEU A 464 3.52 -17.93 12.96
N THR A 465 2.31 -18.42 12.64
CA THR A 465 1.75 -19.65 13.19
C THR A 465 1.63 -20.81 12.19
N LYS A 466 1.47 -20.51 10.89
CA LYS A 466 1.25 -21.53 9.83
C LYS A 466 2.39 -21.58 8.82
N GLY A 467 3.10 -20.47 8.59
CA GLY A 467 4.19 -20.37 7.62
C GLY A 467 5.58 -20.52 8.22
N SER A 468 5.69 -20.85 9.51
CA SER A 468 6.97 -20.88 10.21
C SER A 468 6.98 -21.90 11.35
N GLY A 469 8.18 -22.31 11.76
CA GLY A 469 8.35 -23.22 12.89
C GLY A 469 8.38 -24.72 12.54
N ASP A 470 8.19 -25.11 11.29
CA ASP A 470 8.21 -26.54 10.88
C ASP A 470 9.55 -27.24 11.15
N ALA A 471 10.64 -26.49 11.21
CA ALA A 471 11.98 -27.00 11.54
C ALA A 471 12.27 -26.99 13.05
N ARG A 472 11.33 -26.58 13.89
CA ARG A 472 11.48 -26.53 15.35
C ARG A 472 10.95 -27.77 16.01
N THR A 473 11.56 -28.12 17.14
CA THR A 473 11.16 -29.32 17.91
C THR A 473 9.80 -29.14 18.55
N GLN A 474 9.56 -27.93 19.11
CA GLN A 474 8.32 -27.60 19.81
C GLN A 474 8.02 -26.11 19.72
N PRO A 475 7.48 -25.63 18.58
CA PRO A 475 7.08 -24.23 18.47
C PRO A 475 5.95 -23.93 19.47
N PHE A 476 6.06 -22.82 20.20
CA PHE A 476 5.10 -22.42 21.22
C PHE A 476 4.53 -21.05 20.91
N TYR A 477 3.20 -20.95 20.84
CA TYR A 477 2.48 -19.72 20.53
C TYR A 477 1.60 -19.31 21.72
N PHE A 478 1.84 -18.12 22.26
CA PHE A 478 1.10 -17.53 23.37
C PHE A 478 0.36 -16.28 22.87
N LEU A 479 -0.97 -16.38 22.75
CA LEU A 479 -1.82 -15.32 22.24
C LEU A 479 -2.63 -14.74 23.40
N ILE A 480 -2.63 -13.41 23.55
CA ILE A 480 -3.38 -12.69 24.57
C ILE A 480 -4.15 -11.54 23.94
N THR A 481 -5.38 -11.35 24.38
CA THR A 481 -6.26 -10.31 23.83
C THR A 481 -7.42 -10.02 24.76
N THR A 482 -8.03 -8.85 24.56
CA THR A 482 -9.40 -8.58 24.99
C THR A 482 -10.38 -8.99 23.91
N ALA A 483 -11.69 -8.92 24.19
CA ALA A 483 -12.73 -9.06 23.17
C ALA A 483 -12.60 -7.95 22.11
N GLY A 484 -13.09 -8.26 20.92
CA GLY A 484 -13.12 -7.31 19.80
C GLY A 484 -14.53 -6.84 19.49
N THR A 485 -14.64 -6.06 18.41
CA THR A 485 -15.90 -5.56 17.87
C THR A 485 -16.24 -6.20 16.53
N ASP A 486 -15.26 -6.84 15.87
CA ASP A 486 -15.43 -7.49 14.57
C ASP A 486 -15.46 -9.02 14.73
N ARG A 487 -16.63 -9.61 14.52
CA ARG A 487 -16.84 -11.06 14.57
C ARG A 487 -16.30 -11.81 13.33
N ASN A 488 -15.82 -11.08 12.31
CA ASN A 488 -15.15 -11.66 11.14
C ASN A 488 -13.62 -11.65 11.28
N SER A 489 -13.10 -11.13 12.38
CA SER A 489 -11.66 -11.05 12.64
C SER A 489 -11.02 -12.39 12.94
N ILE A 490 -9.70 -12.48 12.70
CA ILE A 490 -8.92 -13.64 13.12
C ILE A 490 -9.00 -13.88 14.65
N CYS A 491 -9.18 -12.83 15.43
CA CYS A 491 -9.38 -12.92 16.88
C CYS A 491 -10.67 -13.67 17.21
N TYR A 492 -11.77 -13.37 16.52
CA TYR A 492 -13.02 -14.06 16.74
C TYR A 492 -12.98 -15.52 16.27
N GLU A 493 -12.24 -15.83 15.19
CA GLU A 493 -11.99 -17.22 14.77
C GLU A 493 -11.31 -18.04 15.89
N TYR A 494 -10.28 -17.47 16.53
CA TYR A 494 -9.62 -18.10 17.68
C TYR A 494 -10.51 -18.16 18.91
N HIS A 495 -11.32 -17.14 19.16
CA HIS A 495 -12.31 -17.13 20.26
C HIS A 495 -13.36 -18.23 20.07
N SER A 496 -13.95 -18.36 18.88
CA SER A 496 -14.93 -19.40 18.57
C SER A 496 -14.33 -20.79 18.71
N LYS A 497 -13.10 -21.01 18.22
CA LYS A 497 -12.36 -22.25 18.42
C LYS A 497 -12.15 -22.52 19.91
N ALA A 498 -11.80 -21.52 20.69
CA ALA A 498 -11.59 -21.63 22.13
C ALA A 498 -12.88 -22.01 22.86
N ALA A 499 -13.99 -21.34 22.55
CA ALA A 499 -15.32 -21.64 23.12
C ALA A 499 -15.78 -23.07 22.79
N ASP A 500 -15.65 -23.51 21.52
CA ASP A 500 -16.00 -24.87 21.10
C ASP A 500 -15.22 -25.94 21.86
N ILE A 501 -13.94 -25.68 22.17
CA ILE A 501 -13.12 -26.62 22.96
C ILE A 501 -13.57 -26.63 24.42
N LEU A 502 -13.83 -25.46 25.03
CA LEU A 502 -14.30 -25.36 26.43
C LEU A 502 -15.67 -26.00 26.61
N GLU A 503 -16.55 -25.88 25.62
CA GLU A 503 -17.87 -26.53 25.62
C GLU A 503 -17.82 -28.01 25.23
N GLY A 504 -16.66 -28.56 24.89
CA GLY A 504 -16.51 -29.95 24.47
C GLY A 504 -17.00 -30.31 23.08
N LYS A 505 -17.35 -29.30 22.25
CA LYS A 505 -17.76 -29.49 20.84
C LYS A 505 -16.59 -29.84 19.92
N ARG A 506 -15.37 -29.44 20.31
CA ARG A 506 -14.14 -29.66 19.57
C ARG A 506 -13.06 -30.22 20.47
N ILE A 507 -12.24 -31.15 19.96
CA ILE A 507 -11.07 -31.68 20.66
C ILE A 507 -9.80 -31.26 19.93
N ASP A 508 -8.95 -30.51 20.59
CA ASP A 508 -7.63 -30.11 20.08
C ASP A 508 -6.62 -30.07 21.25
N PRO A 509 -5.89 -31.17 21.49
CA PRO A 509 -4.94 -31.25 22.59
C PRO A 509 -3.76 -30.29 22.51
N SER A 510 -3.49 -29.73 21.32
CA SER A 510 -2.42 -28.76 21.09
C SER A 510 -2.83 -27.33 21.41
N PHE A 511 -4.12 -27.08 21.62
CA PHE A 511 -4.67 -25.75 21.88
C PHE A 511 -5.23 -25.65 23.30
N TYR A 512 -4.66 -24.80 24.14
CA TYR A 512 -5.08 -24.56 25.52
C TYR A 512 -5.82 -23.23 25.64
N PRO A 513 -7.18 -23.25 25.64
CA PRO A 513 -7.99 -22.04 25.72
C PRO A 513 -8.25 -21.62 27.17
N VAL A 514 -8.22 -20.30 27.41
CA VAL A 514 -8.69 -19.67 28.65
C VAL A 514 -9.46 -18.41 28.26
N ILE A 515 -10.74 -18.34 28.66
CA ILE A 515 -11.61 -17.20 28.43
C ILE A 515 -12.13 -16.69 29.76
N TYR A 516 -11.93 -15.40 29.99
CA TYR A 516 -12.52 -14.64 31.08
C TYR A 516 -13.31 -13.49 30.47
N GLY A 517 -14.62 -13.57 30.49
CA GLY A 517 -15.49 -12.58 29.87
C GLY A 517 -16.96 -12.83 30.19
N LEU A 518 -17.82 -11.91 29.81
CA LEU A 518 -19.26 -12.10 29.86
C LEU A 518 -19.74 -12.85 28.63
N GLU A 519 -20.69 -13.76 28.85
CA GLU A 519 -21.41 -14.45 27.77
C GLU A 519 -22.54 -13.57 27.21
N ASP A 520 -23.07 -13.93 26.03
CA ASP A 520 -24.11 -13.14 25.33
C ASP A 520 -25.41 -12.98 26.17
N GLY A 521 -25.67 -13.85 27.15
CA GLY A 521 -26.84 -13.80 28.03
C GLY A 521 -26.61 -13.14 29.38
N ASP A 522 -25.39 -12.73 29.69
CA ASP A 522 -25.08 -12.13 31.00
C ASP A 522 -25.48 -10.65 31.05
N ASP A 523 -26.18 -10.27 32.15
CA ASP A 523 -26.47 -8.85 32.40
C ASP A 523 -25.22 -8.12 32.85
N TRP A 524 -24.75 -7.20 32.03
CA TRP A 524 -23.57 -6.38 32.31
C TRP A 524 -23.79 -5.35 33.43
N ASN A 525 -25.04 -5.08 33.81
CA ASN A 525 -25.38 -4.19 34.93
C ASN A 525 -25.18 -4.86 36.28
N GLU A 526 -25.12 -6.18 36.36
CA GLU A 526 -24.91 -6.89 37.60
C GLU A 526 -23.41 -6.94 37.96
N GLU A 527 -23.03 -6.33 39.07
CA GLU A 527 -21.66 -6.30 39.57
C GLU A 527 -21.10 -7.72 39.78
N ALA A 528 -21.92 -8.69 40.16
CA ALA A 528 -21.49 -10.09 40.30
C ALA A 528 -20.93 -10.69 39.01
N ASN A 529 -21.44 -10.29 37.86
CA ASN A 529 -20.95 -10.74 36.56
C ASN A 529 -19.57 -10.15 36.21
N TRP A 530 -19.21 -8.97 36.75
CA TRP A 530 -17.89 -8.36 36.46
C TRP A 530 -16.71 -9.22 36.92
N TYR A 531 -16.89 -10.08 37.92
CA TYR A 531 -15.90 -11.02 38.39
C TYR A 531 -15.61 -12.15 37.41
N LYS A 532 -16.57 -12.48 36.51
CA LYS A 532 -16.35 -13.44 35.42
C LYS A 532 -15.24 -12.98 34.47
N ALA A 533 -15.27 -11.69 34.10
CA ALA A 533 -14.27 -11.08 33.24
C ALA A 533 -12.99 -10.70 33.98
N ASN A 534 -13.09 -10.42 35.26
CA ASN A 534 -12.00 -9.88 36.06
C ASN A 534 -11.70 -10.75 37.30
N PRO A 535 -11.02 -11.92 37.17
CA PRO A 535 -10.74 -12.80 38.31
C PRO A 535 -9.92 -12.14 39.44
N SER A 536 -9.22 -11.05 39.11
CA SER A 536 -8.42 -10.28 40.06
C SER A 536 -9.12 -9.03 40.62
N LEU A 537 -10.43 -8.90 40.37
CA LEU A 537 -11.23 -7.78 40.88
C LEU A 537 -11.29 -7.81 42.43
N GLY A 538 -11.01 -6.68 43.03
CA GLY A 538 -10.85 -6.54 44.50
C GLY A 538 -9.43 -6.76 44.99
N TYR A 539 -8.54 -7.35 44.17
CA TYR A 539 -7.12 -7.56 44.46
C TYR A 539 -6.22 -6.57 43.72
N THR A 540 -6.00 -6.82 42.45
CA THR A 540 -5.16 -5.94 41.60
C THR A 540 -5.96 -4.85 40.93
N ILE A 541 -7.24 -5.14 40.61
CA ILE A 541 -8.21 -4.20 40.05
C ILE A 541 -9.13 -3.70 41.16
N LYS A 542 -9.14 -2.40 41.43
CA LYS A 542 -10.01 -1.79 42.44
C LYS A 542 -11.44 -1.75 41.97
N VAL A 543 -12.37 -2.32 42.74
CA VAL A 543 -13.80 -2.38 42.42
C VAL A 543 -14.38 -0.98 42.14
N ASP A 544 -14.00 0.01 42.95
CA ASP A 544 -14.51 1.38 42.80
C ASP A 544 -14.16 1.99 41.45
N ARG A 545 -13.00 1.64 40.86
CA ARG A 545 -12.62 2.11 39.51
C ARG A 545 -13.50 1.52 38.43
N VAL A 546 -13.91 0.28 38.59
CA VAL A 546 -14.84 -0.37 37.63
C VAL A 546 -16.26 0.21 37.78
N ARG A 547 -16.67 0.50 39.03
CA ARG A 547 -17.96 1.18 39.30
C ARG A 547 -17.99 2.60 38.72
N ASP A 548 -16.88 3.35 38.82
CA ASP A 548 -16.80 4.69 38.19
C ASP A 548 -16.96 4.60 36.66
N ALA A 549 -16.23 3.69 36.00
CA ALA A 549 -16.36 3.46 34.57
C ALA A 549 -17.76 2.95 34.17
N TYR A 550 -18.41 2.13 35.02
CA TYR A 550 -19.78 1.69 34.80
C TYR A 550 -20.79 2.85 34.85
N ARG A 551 -20.63 3.79 35.81
CA ARG A 551 -21.50 4.96 35.91
C ARG A 551 -21.37 5.89 34.69
N GLU A 552 -20.17 6.00 34.16
CA GLU A 552 -19.89 6.74 32.91
C GLU A 552 -20.54 6.05 31.72
N ALA A 553 -20.42 4.73 31.61
CA ALA A 553 -21.04 3.93 30.57
C ALA A 553 -22.58 4.01 30.56
N LEU A 554 -23.22 4.11 31.74
CA LEU A 554 -24.67 4.30 31.83
C LEU A 554 -25.17 5.65 31.29
N GLN A 555 -24.31 6.66 31.26
CA GLN A 555 -24.67 8.00 30.82
C GLN A 555 -24.41 8.23 29.35
N ASN A 556 -23.53 7.42 28.72
CA ASN A 556 -23.12 7.58 27.34
C ASN A 556 -23.13 6.22 26.61
N PRO A 557 -24.03 6.02 25.63
CA PRO A 557 -24.11 4.76 24.87
C PRO A 557 -22.80 4.40 24.13
N ALA A 558 -21.96 5.38 23.79
CA ALA A 558 -20.65 5.10 23.18
C ALA A 558 -19.68 4.47 24.20
N GLU A 559 -19.75 4.92 25.45
CA GLU A 559 -18.93 4.38 26.55
C GLU A 559 -19.42 3.03 27.04
N GLU A 560 -20.72 2.70 26.88
CA GLU A 560 -21.26 1.36 27.18
C GLU A 560 -20.49 0.29 26.42
N ASN A 561 -20.34 0.41 25.11
CA ASN A 561 -19.63 -0.57 24.31
C ASN A 561 -18.14 -0.67 24.69
N VAL A 562 -17.51 0.45 24.99
CA VAL A 562 -16.11 0.50 25.46
C VAL A 562 -15.99 -0.21 26.82
N PHE A 563 -16.90 0.03 27.75
CA PHE A 563 -16.90 -0.62 29.05
C PHE A 563 -17.10 -2.14 28.91
N ARG A 564 -18.11 -2.56 28.14
CA ARG A 564 -18.40 -3.98 27.91
C ARG A 564 -17.25 -4.70 27.23
N GLN A 565 -16.61 -4.09 26.23
CA GLN A 565 -15.45 -4.66 25.53
C GLN A 565 -14.19 -4.71 26.43
N LEU A 566 -13.78 -3.56 26.99
CA LEU A 566 -12.47 -3.43 27.62
C LEU A 566 -12.46 -3.78 29.12
N ARG A 567 -13.63 -3.79 29.79
CA ARG A 567 -13.73 -4.12 31.21
C ARG A 567 -14.40 -5.46 31.46
N LEU A 568 -15.26 -5.88 30.57
CA LEU A 568 -16.03 -7.10 30.76
C LEU A 568 -15.71 -8.17 29.71
N ASP A 569 -14.76 -7.90 28.80
CA ASP A 569 -14.32 -8.81 27.72
C ASP A 569 -15.50 -9.43 26.96
N GLN A 570 -16.54 -8.62 26.74
CA GLN A 570 -17.73 -9.03 26.02
C GLN A 570 -17.60 -8.59 24.54
N TRP A 571 -17.91 -9.51 23.63
CA TRP A 571 -17.98 -9.18 22.21
C TRP A 571 -19.19 -8.29 21.95
N VAL A 572 -18.93 -7.03 21.61
CA VAL A 572 -19.94 -6.03 21.27
C VAL A 572 -19.90 -5.75 19.77
N GLY A 573 -21.04 -5.35 19.19
CA GLY A 573 -21.06 -4.84 17.82
C GLY A 573 -20.19 -3.58 17.69
N SER A 574 -19.89 -3.14 16.46
CA SER A 574 -19.02 -1.98 16.21
C SER A 574 -19.36 -0.83 17.18
N SER A 575 -18.39 -0.35 17.93
CA SER A 575 -18.53 0.74 18.90
C SER A 575 -18.98 2.07 18.30
N VAL A 576 -19.19 2.10 16.98
CA VAL A 576 -19.51 3.30 16.20
C VAL A 576 -20.70 3.03 15.25
N ALA A 577 -21.47 1.95 15.47
CA ALA A 577 -22.70 1.75 14.68
C ALA A 577 -23.63 2.96 14.85
N TRP A 578 -24.02 3.55 13.72
CA TRP A 578 -24.92 4.72 13.72
C TRP A 578 -26.30 4.41 14.34
N ILE A 579 -26.80 3.20 14.13
CA ILE A 579 -28.09 2.75 14.66
C ILE A 579 -27.83 1.66 15.71
N PRO A 580 -28.08 1.93 17.01
CA PRO A 580 -28.02 0.90 18.04
C PRO A 580 -29.04 -0.22 17.79
N GLU A 581 -28.63 -1.47 17.96
CA GLU A 581 -29.47 -2.65 17.67
C GLU A 581 -30.81 -2.60 18.39
N HIS A 582 -30.84 -2.23 19.67
CA HIS A 582 -32.07 -2.18 20.47
C HIS A 582 -33.07 -1.10 20.00
N ILE A 583 -32.57 -0.06 19.28
CA ILE A 583 -33.45 0.95 18.65
C ILE A 583 -34.02 0.39 17.36
N TYR A 584 -33.13 -0.24 16.55
CA TYR A 584 -33.53 -0.86 15.28
C TYR A 584 -34.59 -1.95 15.52
N ASP A 585 -34.37 -2.87 16.46
CA ASP A 585 -35.22 -4.04 16.73
C ASP A 585 -36.63 -3.68 17.15
N ARG A 586 -36.93 -2.45 17.60
CA ARG A 586 -38.32 -1.98 17.89
C ARG A 586 -39.22 -2.02 16.65
N GLY A 587 -38.61 -1.92 15.44
CA GLY A 587 -39.30 -1.99 14.16
C GLY A 587 -39.52 -3.40 13.61
N ALA A 588 -39.14 -4.44 14.35
CA ALA A 588 -39.29 -5.83 13.93
C ALA A 588 -40.68 -6.37 14.18
N ARG A 589 -41.68 -5.87 13.46
CA ARG A 589 -43.09 -6.27 13.58
C ARG A 589 -43.54 -6.95 12.29
N GLU A 590 -44.53 -7.87 12.40
CA GLU A 590 -45.11 -8.56 11.24
C GLU A 590 -45.71 -7.56 10.26
N ILE A 591 -45.47 -7.76 8.96
CA ILE A 591 -46.01 -6.91 7.89
C ILE A 591 -47.10 -7.65 7.15
N ASP A 592 -48.31 -7.08 7.11
CA ASP A 592 -49.41 -7.57 6.29
C ASP A 592 -49.20 -7.14 4.82
N MET A 593 -48.66 -8.06 4.02
CA MET A 593 -48.41 -7.84 2.59
C MET A 593 -49.66 -7.60 1.76
N VAL A 594 -50.83 -8.05 2.25
CA VAL A 594 -52.11 -7.85 1.53
C VAL A 594 -52.59 -6.41 1.64
N SER A 595 -52.38 -5.77 2.78
CA SER A 595 -52.72 -4.38 3.01
C SER A 595 -51.87 -3.37 2.20
N LEU A 596 -50.74 -3.80 1.68
CA LEU A 596 -49.82 -2.96 0.91
C LEU A 596 -50.12 -2.94 -0.60
N ARG A 597 -50.95 -3.87 -1.10
CA ARG A 597 -51.24 -3.94 -2.56
C ARG A 597 -51.92 -2.67 -3.08
N GLY A 598 -51.36 -2.13 -4.20
CA GLY A 598 -51.80 -0.89 -4.81
C GLY A 598 -51.50 0.37 -4.02
N ARG A 599 -50.77 0.28 -2.91
CA ARG A 599 -50.40 1.41 -2.06
C ARG A 599 -49.23 2.20 -2.63
N ASP A 600 -49.28 3.49 -2.41
CA ASP A 600 -48.18 4.40 -2.76
C ASP A 600 -46.92 4.11 -1.96
N CYS A 601 -45.78 4.09 -2.66
CA CYS A 601 -44.50 3.92 -2.03
C CYS A 601 -43.38 4.73 -2.71
N TYR A 602 -42.35 5.00 -1.95
CA TYR A 602 -41.09 5.62 -2.41
C TYR A 602 -39.97 4.63 -2.23
N CYS A 603 -39.04 4.62 -3.19
CA CYS A 603 -38.01 3.61 -3.24
C CYS A 603 -36.62 4.22 -3.25
N GLY A 604 -35.65 3.44 -2.80
CA GLY A 604 -34.22 3.74 -2.95
C GLY A 604 -33.51 2.56 -3.62
N LEU A 605 -32.64 2.86 -4.56
CA LEU A 605 -31.87 1.88 -5.31
C LEU A 605 -30.36 2.18 -5.17
N ASP A 606 -29.62 1.32 -4.48
CA ASP A 606 -28.15 1.36 -4.41
C ASP A 606 -27.59 0.24 -5.27
N LEU A 607 -26.90 0.61 -6.33
CA LEU A 607 -26.36 -0.28 -7.35
C LEU A 607 -24.90 -0.61 -7.14
N SER A 608 -24.57 -1.87 -7.30
CA SER A 608 -23.21 -2.39 -7.22
C SER A 608 -22.71 -2.84 -8.58
N SER A 609 -21.50 -2.44 -8.98
CA SER A 609 -20.92 -2.84 -10.27
C SER A 609 -20.24 -4.22 -10.25
N THR A 610 -19.51 -4.59 -9.19
CA THR A 610 -18.73 -5.84 -9.16
C THR A 610 -18.62 -6.52 -7.81
N SER A 611 -18.57 -5.79 -6.71
CA SER A 611 -18.20 -6.36 -5.40
C SER A 611 -19.15 -6.06 -4.25
N ASP A 612 -20.20 -5.28 -4.45
CA ASP A 612 -21.16 -4.95 -3.40
C ASP A 612 -22.52 -5.62 -3.63
N ILE A 613 -23.43 -5.48 -2.69
CA ILE A 613 -24.81 -5.97 -2.81
C ILE A 613 -25.62 -4.89 -3.53
N THR A 614 -26.39 -5.27 -4.53
CA THR A 614 -27.41 -4.36 -5.07
C THR A 614 -28.63 -4.40 -4.17
N ALA A 615 -29.10 -3.24 -3.73
CA ALA A 615 -30.22 -3.11 -2.81
C ALA A 615 -31.31 -2.21 -3.39
N PHE A 616 -32.56 -2.68 -3.32
CA PHE A 616 -33.75 -1.89 -3.61
C PHE A 616 -34.66 -1.94 -2.39
N VAL A 617 -34.93 -0.78 -1.81
CA VAL A 617 -35.76 -0.69 -0.60
C VAL A 617 -36.97 0.17 -0.87
N MET A 618 -38.13 -0.41 -0.60
CA MET A 618 -39.43 0.25 -0.73
C MET A 618 -39.90 0.75 0.62
N VAL A 619 -40.38 1.97 0.69
CA VAL A 619 -40.93 2.61 1.88
C VAL A 619 -42.38 3.06 1.61
N PHE A 620 -43.32 2.56 2.39
CA PHE A 620 -44.72 2.92 2.34
C PHE A 620 -45.03 3.93 3.45
N PRO A 621 -45.34 5.21 3.10
CA PRO A 621 -45.70 6.20 4.12
C PRO A 621 -46.97 5.84 4.87
N PRO A 622 -47.15 6.30 6.12
CA PRO A 622 -48.37 6.12 6.88
C PRO A 622 -49.57 6.84 6.23
N ARG A 623 -50.75 6.22 6.25
CA ARG A 623 -52.00 6.82 5.76
C ARG A 623 -52.60 7.76 6.80
N ASP A 624 -52.35 7.49 8.07
CA ASP A 624 -52.79 8.31 9.19
C ASP A 624 -51.72 8.34 10.30
N ALA A 625 -51.96 9.14 11.36
CA ALA A 625 -51.02 9.30 12.45
C ALA A 625 -50.77 8.04 13.30
N ALA A 626 -51.62 7.01 13.18
CA ALA A 626 -51.51 5.76 13.94
C ALA A 626 -50.66 4.71 13.20
N GLU A 627 -50.48 4.84 11.86
CA GLU A 627 -49.67 3.93 11.08
C GLU A 627 -48.19 4.25 11.15
N ASP A 628 -47.34 3.28 10.83
CA ASP A 628 -45.91 3.38 10.73
C ASP A 628 -45.45 3.41 9.26
N TYR A 629 -44.23 3.88 9.03
CA TYR A 629 -43.57 3.66 7.77
C TYR A 629 -43.23 2.18 7.63
N ILE A 630 -43.69 1.52 6.56
CA ILE A 630 -43.40 0.12 6.31
C ILE A 630 -42.27 -0.02 5.31
N VAL A 631 -41.31 -0.88 5.59
CA VAL A 631 -40.07 -1.04 4.81
C VAL A 631 -39.99 -2.45 4.24
N LEU A 632 -39.88 -2.58 2.90
CA LEU A 632 -39.68 -3.84 2.20
C LEU A 632 -38.38 -3.80 1.42
N PRO A 633 -37.33 -4.53 1.86
CA PRO A 633 -36.05 -4.58 1.16
C PRO A 633 -35.99 -5.76 0.18
N HIS A 634 -35.30 -5.53 -0.94
CA HIS A 634 -34.92 -6.55 -1.92
C HIS A 634 -33.41 -6.44 -2.20
N PHE A 635 -32.73 -7.58 -2.29
CA PHE A 635 -31.29 -7.65 -2.45
C PHE A 635 -30.89 -8.60 -3.58
N TRP A 636 -29.83 -8.27 -4.33
CA TRP A 636 -29.27 -9.11 -5.40
C TRP A 636 -27.80 -9.37 -5.19
N LEU A 637 -27.40 -10.62 -5.52
CA LEU A 637 -26.02 -11.08 -5.41
C LEU A 637 -25.71 -12.04 -6.57
N PRO A 638 -24.50 -11.99 -7.19
CA PRO A 638 -24.10 -12.93 -8.23
C PRO A 638 -23.82 -14.34 -7.67
N ARG A 639 -24.24 -15.39 -8.40
CA ARG A 639 -24.08 -16.79 -8.03
C ARG A 639 -22.64 -17.20 -7.77
N GLU A 640 -21.73 -16.85 -8.67
CA GLU A 640 -20.33 -17.28 -8.57
C GLU A 640 -19.60 -16.66 -7.37
N THR A 641 -19.99 -15.46 -6.97
CA THR A 641 -19.38 -14.78 -5.83
C THR A 641 -19.96 -15.19 -4.48
N LEU A 642 -21.17 -15.78 -4.43
CA LEU A 642 -21.86 -16.14 -3.20
C LEU A 642 -21.02 -17.07 -2.32
N ASN A 643 -20.56 -18.21 -2.86
CA ASN A 643 -19.77 -19.19 -2.11
C ASN A 643 -18.40 -18.67 -1.67
N LEU A 644 -17.79 -17.80 -2.48
CA LEU A 644 -16.53 -17.15 -2.11
C LEU A 644 -16.75 -16.16 -0.96
N ARG A 645 -17.87 -15.43 -0.97
CA ARG A 645 -18.22 -14.46 0.06
C ARG A 645 -18.60 -15.12 1.37
N VAL A 646 -19.37 -16.19 1.37
CA VAL A 646 -19.67 -16.96 2.60
C VAL A 646 -18.37 -17.32 3.33
N ARG A 647 -17.34 -17.74 2.58
CA ARG A 647 -16.03 -18.11 3.14
C ARG A 647 -15.18 -16.91 3.55
N ARG A 648 -15.25 -15.81 2.82
CA ARG A 648 -14.44 -14.62 3.06
C ARG A 648 -15.02 -13.71 4.13
N ASP A 649 -16.34 -13.44 4.01
CA ASP A 649 -17.03 -12.45 4.84
C ASP A 649 -17.65 -13.11 6.10
N HIS A 650 -17.66 -14.46 6.18
CA HIS A 650 -18.29 -15.26 7.26
C HIS A 650 -19.75 -14.90 7.52
N VAL A 651 -20.43 -14.37 6.50
CA VAL A 651 -21.84 -13.98 6.53
C VAL A 651 -22.67 -15.10 5.89
N PRO A 652 -23.82 -15.48 6.46
CA PRO A 652 -24.61 -16.63 6.01
C PRO A 652 -25.45 -16.31 4.76
N TYR A 653 -24.82 -15.82 3.69
CA TYR A 653 -25.51 -15.48 2.44
C TYR A 653 -26.23 -16.68 1.82
N ASP A 654 -25.70 -17.89 1.97
CA ASP A 654 -26.31 -19.14 1.50
C ASP A 654 -27.57 -19.53 2.30
N VAL A 655 -27.62 -19.18 3.59
CA VAL A 655 -28.81 -19.35 4.43
C VAL A 655 -29.87 -18.35 4.00
N TRP A 656 -29.51 -17.10 3.81
CA TRP A 656 -30.41 -16.04 3.38
C TRP A 656 -30.96 -16.27 1.96
N GLU A 657 -30.15 -16.86 1.07
CA GLU A 657 -30.62 -17.32 -0.24
C GLU A 657 -31.71 -18.38 -0.11
N LYS A 658 -31.49 -19.41 0.72
CA LYS A 658 -32.49 -20.47 0.96
C LYS A 658 -33.79 -19.94 1.61
N GLN A 659 -33.69 -18.85 2.35
CA GLN A 659 -34.82 -18.15 2.95
C GLN A 659 -35.49 -17.16 1.97
N SER A 660 -35.02 -17.08 0.72
CA SER A 660 -35.52 -16.13 -0.31
C SER A 660 -35.34 -14.65 0.07
N LEU A 661 -34.35 -14.34 0.89
CA LEU A 661 -34.00 -12.97 1.29
C LEU A 661 -33.04 -12.31 0.29
N PHE A 662 -32.44 -13.10 -0.59
CA PHE A 662 -31.62 -12.66 -1.72
C PHE A 662 -32.12 -13.20 -3.04
N HIS A 663 -32.14 -12.34 -4.05
CA HIS A 663 -32.27 -12.74 -5.44
C HIS A 663 -30.85 -13.01 -5.99
N VAL A 664 -30.58 -14.25 -6.36
CA VAL A 664 -29.29 -14.62 -6.89
C VAL A 664 -29.32 -14.61 -8.42
N THR A 665 -28.41 -13.81 -9.03
CA THR A 665 -28.26 -13.71 -10.49
C THR A 665 -27.16 -14.64 -10.99
N GLU A 666 -27.28 -15.17 -12.22
CA GLU A 666 -26.24 -16.00 -12.81
C GLU A 666 -25.00 -15.19 -13.17
N GLY A 667 -23.81 -15.83 -13.08
CA GLY A 667 -22.51 -15.21 -13.40
C GLY A 667 -21.81 -14.56 -12.20
N ASN A 668 -20.83 -13.73 -12.50
CA ASN A 668 -19.92 -13.07 -11.53
C ASN A 668 -20.27 -11.60 -11.25
N VAL A 669 -21.25 -11.05 -11.95
CA VAL A 669 -21.77 -9.68 -11.77
C VAL A 669 -23.28 -9.72 -11.63
N VAL A 670 -23.87 -8.70 -10.99
CA VAL A 670 -25.34 -8.59 -10.88
C VAL A 670 -25.95 -8.34 -12.25
N ASP A 671 -26.92 -9.17 -12.64
CA ASP A 671 -27.68 -8.96 -13.88
C ASP A 671 -28.74 -7.85 -13.67
N TYR A 672 -28.48 -6.69 -14.24
CA TYR A 672 -29.39 -5.54 -14.15
C TYR A 672 -30.72 -5.74 -14.88
N ASN A 673 -30.80 -6.63 -15.88
CA ASN A 673 -32.06 -6.99 -16.50
C ASN A 673 -32.97 -7.76 -15.52
N PHE A 674 -32.38 -8.58 -14.67
CA PHE A 674 -33.12 -9.25 -13.61
C PHE A 674 -33.60 -8.26 -12.54
N VAL A 675 -32.77 -7.29 -12.14
CA VAL A 675 -33.17 -6.18 -11.24
C VAL A 675 -34.33 -5.39 -11.85
N ARG A 676 -34.20 -4.95 -13.10
CA ARG A 676 -35.25 -4.25 -13.85
C ARG A 676 -36.57 -5.04 -13.89
N LYS A 677 -36.51 -6.34 -14.22
CA LYS A 677 -37.65 -7.21 -14.26
C LYS A 677 -38.37 -7.25 -12.90
N THR A 678 -37.61 -7.44 -11.81
CA THR A 678 -38.19 -7.49 -10.46
C THR A 678 -38.82 -6.16 -10.08
N ILE A 679 -38.21 -5.02 -10.39
CA ILE A 679 -38.81 -3.69 -10.12
C ILE A 679 -40.09 -3.50 -10.90
N ASN A 680 -40.15 -3.92 -12.16
CA ASN A 680 -41.39 -3.90 -12.96
C ASN A 680 -42.48 -4.78 -12.37
N GLU A 681 -42.16 -5.98 -11.88
CA GLU A 681 -43.13 -6.89 -11.21
C GLU A 681 -43.64 -6.27 -9.90
N LEU A 682 -42.78 -5.57 -9.15
CA LEU A 682 -43.16 -4.82 -7.96
C LEU A 682 -44.07 -3.63 -8.29
N GLY A 683 -43.75 -2.90 -9.36
CA GLY A 683 -44.56 -1.80 -9.87
C GLY A 683 -45.96 -2.18 -10.33
N GLN A 684 -46.19 -3.48 -10.67
CA GLN A 684 -47.53 -3.99 -10.93
C GLN A 684 -48.32 -4.30 -9.64
N GLN A 685 -47.64 -4.52 -8.52
CA GLN A 685 -48.25 -4.84 -7.23
C GLN A 685 -48.42 -3.61 -6.36
N PHE A 686 -47.55 -2.63 -6.45
CA PHE A 686 -47.50 -1.42 -5.64
C PHE A 686 -47.41 -0.20 -6.54
N HIS A 687 -47.87 0.95 -6.06
CA HIS A 687 -47.77 2.19 -6.81
C HIS A 687 -46.44 2.92 -6.45
N ILE A 688 -45.39 2.69 -7.24
CA ILE A 688 -44.07 3.31 -7.05
C ILE A 688 -44.11 4.73 -7.60
N LEU A 689 -44.04 5.73 -6.70
CA LEU A 689 -44.09 7.13 -7.07
C LEU A 689 -42.71 7.64 -7.54
N GLU A 690 -41.67 7.33 -6.79
CA GLU A 690 -40.30 7.77 -7.09
C GLU A 690 -39.28 6.72 -6.65
N ILE A 691 -38.16 6.65 -7.37
CA ILE A 691 -37.00 5.81 -7.05
C ILE A 691 -35.76 6.72 -6.91
N GLY A 692 -35.28 6.92 -5.69
CA GLY A 692 -34.01 7.56 -5.39
C GLY A 692 -32.84 6.66 -5.80
N VAL A 693 -31.89 7.17 -6.55
CA VAL A 693 -30.73 6.37 -7.06
C VAL A 693 -29.46 7.17 -6.99
N ASP A 694 -28.30 6.50 -6.76
CA ASP A 694 -27.02 7.15 -6.80
C ASP A 694 -26.71 7.70 -8.20
N ARG A 695 -26.39 8.98 -8.24
CA ARG A 695 -26.11 9.75 -9.47
C ARG A 695 -25.00 9.15 -10.36
N TRP A 696 -24.05 8.40 -9.79
CA TRP A 696 -22.84 7.98 -10.47
C TRP A 696 -22.86 6.55 -10.99
N ASN A 697 -23.86 5.74 -10.63
CA ASN A 697 -23.89 4.32 -10.95
C ASN A 697 -25.00 3.98 -11.96
N ALA A 698 -24.66 3.14 -12.97
CA ALA A 698 -25.55 2.45 -13.91
C ALA A 698 -26.55 3.31 -14.72
N THR A 699 -26.04 4.28 -15.46
CA THR A 699 -26.83 5.14 -16.37
C THR A 699 -27.81 4.34 -17.27
N GLN A 700 -27.43 3.15 -17.73
CA GLN A 700 -28.28 2.31 -18.60
C GLN A 700 -29.53 1.83 -17.88
N LEU A 701 -29.40 1.26 -16.68
CA LEU A 701 -30.56 0.77 -15.92
C LEU A 701 -31.51 1.89 -15.53
N ILE A 702 -30.98 3.08 -15.20
CA ILE A 702 -31.79 4.27 -14.88
C ILE A 702 -32.62 4.65 -16.12
N THR A 703 -31.99 4.76 -17.30
CA THR A 703 -32.67 5.08 -18.56
C THR A 703 -33.72 4.05 -18.93
N ASP A 704 -33.42 2.76 -18.69
CA ASP A 704 -34.36 1.68 -18.95
C ASP A 704 -35.60 1.71 -18.03
N LEU A 705 -35.42 2.01 -16.74
CA LEU A 705 -36.51 2.16 -15.79
C LEU A 705 -37.34 3.44 -16.04
N GLU A 706 -36.72 4.54 -16.48
CA GLU A 706 -37.45 5.72 -16.96
C GLU A 706 -38.28 5.38 -18.20
N GLY A 707 -37.72 4.59 -19.12
CA GLY A 707 -38.45 4.08 -20.30
C GLY A 707 -39.63 3.16 -19.91
N ASP A 708 -39.54 2.46 -18.78
CA ASP A 708 -40.63 1.63 -18.23
C ASP A 708 -41.72 2.46 -17.51
N GLY A 709 -41.47 3.77 -17.32
CA GLY A 709 -42.45 4.72 -16.73
C GLY A 709 -42.22 5.05 -15.27
N PHE A 710 -41.08 4.66 -14.68
CA PHE A 710 -40.73 5.05 -13.30
C PHE A 710 -40.07 6.43 -13.25
N THR A 711 -40.35 7.17 -12.17
CA THR A 711 -39.69 8.46 -11.90
C THR A 711 -38.38 8.24 -11.15
N MET A 712 -37.25 8.41 -11.85
CA MET A 712 -35.93 8.25 -11.23
C MET A 712 -35.42 9.57 -10.68
N VAL A 713 -34.98 9.59 -9.42
CA VAL A 713 -34.48 10.80 -8.74
C VAL A 713 -33.02 10.60 -8.36
N PRO A 714 -32.07 11.30 -9.06
CA PRO A 714 -30.68 11.18 -8.76
C PRO A 714 -30.33 11.85 -7.42
N ILE A 715 -29.71 11.09 -6.51
CA ILE A 715 -29.29 11.53 -5.18
C ILE A 715 -27.76 11.46 -5.10
N GLY A 716 -27.13 12.47 -4.51
CA GLY A 716 -25.68 12.48 -4.29
C GLY A 716 -25.32 11.80 -2.98
N MET A 717 -24.17 11.07 -2.93
CA MET A 717 -23.67 10.40 -1.73
C MET A 717 -22.90 11.35 -0.77
N GLY A 718 -23.05 12.65 -0.93
CA GLY A 718 -22.44 13.69 -0.10
C GLY A 718 -23.24 14.03 1.16
N PHE A 719 -22.63 14.78 2.07
CA PHE A 719 -23.27 15.25 3.31
C PHE A 719 -24.58 16.01 3.05
N LYS A 720 -24.61 16.85 2.01
CA LYS A 720 -25.78 17.67 1.67
C LYS A 720 -27.01 16.85 1.34
N ASP A 721 -26.82 15.77 0.56
CA ASP A 721 -27.95 14.99 0.02
C ASP A 721 -28.35 13.87 0.98
N MET A 722 -27.40 13.27 1.72
CA MET A 722 -27.68 12.14 2.62
C MET A 722 -28.08 12.55 4.03
N SER A 723 -27.61 13.71 4.54
CA SER A 723 -27.85 14.13 5.93
C SER A 723 -29.34 14.26 6.29
N PRO A 724 -30.20 14.87 5.47
CA PRO A 724 -31.64 14.97 5.80
C PRO A 724 -32.31 13.60 5.99
N GLY A 725 -32.09 12.68 5.03
CA GLY A 725 -32.67 11.34 5.09
C GLY A 725 -32.16 10.52 6.28
N MET A 726 -30.87 10.63 6.60
CA MET A 726 -30.29 9.97 7.78
C MET A 726 -30.90 10.50 9.08
N LYS A 727 -30.96 11.80 9.27
CA LYS A 727 -31.50 12.41 10.48
C LYS A 727 -32.96 12.04 10.67
N GLU A 728 -33.73 12.03 9.61
CA GLU A 728 -35.15 11.65 9.68
C GLU A 728 -35.33 10.16 9.93
N LEU A 729 -34.59 9.29 9.28
CA LEU A 729 -34.64 7.86 9.56
C LEU A 729 -34.31 7.56 11.03
N TYR A 730 -33.27 8.19 11.56
CA TYR A 730 -32.87 8.00 12.95
C TYR A 730 -33.97 8.46 13.92
N LYS A 731 -34.57 9.61 13.66
CA LYS A 731 -35.71 10.14 14.45
C LYS A 731 -36.89 9.16 14.41
N LEU A 732 -37.31 8.70 13.22
CA LEU A 732 -38.41 7.75 13.07
C LEU A 732 -38.14 6.40 13.78
N LEU A 733 -36.90 5.93 13.79
CA LEU A 733 -36.47 4.73 14.53
C LEU A 733 -36.59 4.96 16.05
N LEU A 734 -36.16 6.13 16.56
CA LEU A 734 -36.28 6.48 17.98
C LEU A 734 -37.75 6.55 18.42
N GLU A 735 -38.61 7.10 17.58
CA GLU A 735 -40.05 7.19 17.81
C GLU A 735 -40.80 5.86 17.65
N GLY A 736 -40.09 4.81 17.17
CA GLY A 736 -40.67 3.49 16.89
C GLY A 736 -41.68 3.51 15.72
N LYS A 737 -41.58 4.48 14.83
CA LYS A 737 -42.46 4.73 13.68
C LYS A 737 -42.01 4.04 12.38
N VAL A 738 -41.06 3.14 12.42
CA VAL A 738 -40.59 2.32 11.29
C VAL A 738 -40.92 0.85 11.59
N ASN A 739 -41.57 0.17 10.65
CA ASN A 739 -41.75 -1.28 10.66
C ASN A 739 -40.98 -1.89 9.46
N HIS A 740 -39.91 -2.58 9.74
CA HIS A 740 -39.08 -3.24 8.73
C HIS A 740 -39.21 -4.78 8.70
N GLY A 741 -40.23 -5.31 9.38
CA GLY A 741 -40.52 -6.74 9.35
C GLY A 741 -39.45 -7.66 9.95
N GLY A 742 -38.44 -7.12 10.63
CA GLY A 742 -37.34 -7.92 11.18
C GLY A 742 -36.46 -8.57 10.12
N ASN A 743 -36.37 -8.02 8.88
CA ASN A 743 -35.54 -8.59 7.82
C ASN A 743 -34.09 -8.73 8.30
N PRO A 744 -33.53 -9.97 8.35
CA PRO A 744 -32.21 -10.21 8.95
C PRO A 744 -31.07 -9.62 8.14
N VAL A 745 -31.21 -9.48 6.80
CA VAL A 745 -30.19 -8.87 5.94
C VAL A 745 -30.11 -7.37 6.21
N LEU A 746 -31.26 -6.70 6.24
CA LEU A 746 -31.31 -5.27 6.53
C LEU A 746 -30.88 -4.96 7.97
N ARG A 747 -31.23 -5.84 8.94
CA ARG A 747 -30.79 -5.76 10.33
C ARG A 747 -29.25 -5.84 10.43
N TRP A 748 -28.65 -6.82 9.75
CA TRP A 748 -27.20 -6.95 9.67
C TRP A 748 -26.53 -5.69 9.09
N MET A 749 -27.07 -5.14 8.01
CA MET A 749 -26.56 -3.89 7.41
C MET A 749 -26.73 -2.69 8.35
N ALA A 750 -27.80 -2.63 9.14
CA ALA A 750 -28.00 -1.58 10.13
C ALA A 750 -26.94 -1.59 11.24
N GLY A 751 -26.52 -2.78 11.67
CA GLY A 751 -25.43 -2.95 12.65
C GLY A 751 -24.05 -2.57 12.11
N ASN A 752 -23.88 -2.55 10.77
CA ASN A 752 -22.60 -2.23 10.14
C ASN A 752 -22.42 -0.74 9.83
N VAL A 753 -23.50 0.02 9.68
CA VAL A 753 -23.43 1.40 9.19
C VAL A 753 -22.79 2.33 10.20
N VAL A 754 -21.77 3.05 9.75
CA VAL A 754 -21.07 4.12 10.50
C VAL A 754 -21.39 5.47 9.87
N ALA A 755 -21.72 6.46 10.70
CA ALA A 755 -21.93 7.83 10.26
C ALA A 755 -20.62 8.62 10.25
N GLU A 756 -20.35 9.33 9.16
CA GLU A 756 -19.38 10.42 9.14
C GLU A 756 -20.08 11.74 9.43
N VAL A 757 -19.41 12.61 10.17
CA VAL A 757 -19.92 13.92 10.55
C VAL A 757 -18.99 14.99 9.98
N ASP A 758 -19.52 16.05 9.37
CA ASP A 758 -18.75 17.21 8.94
C ASP A 758 -18.72 18.31 10.02
N ALA A 759 -17.95 19.37 9.78
CA ALA A 759 -17.81 20.50 10.71
C ALA A 759 -19.12 21.27 10.95
N ALA A 760 -20.15 21.08 10.11
CA ALA A 760 -21.49 21.69 10.24
C ALA A 760 -22.52 20.69 10.81
N GLU A 761 -22.07 19.58 11.41
CA GLU A 761 -22.91 18.50 11.98
C GLU A 761 -23.83 17.82 10.95
N ASN A 762 -23.51 17.88 9.67
CA ASN A 762 -24.14 17.02 8.69
C ASN A 762 -23.56 15.62 8.76
N ILE A 763 -24.41 14.63 8.55
CA ILE A 763 -24.04 13.21 8.60
C ILE A 763 -24.23 12.54 7.25
N LYS A 764 -23.39 11.55 6.96
CA LYS A 764 -23.55 10.67 5.80
C LYS A 764 -23.12 9.25 6.15
N PRO A 765 -23.64 8.21 5.47
CA PRO A 765 -23.17 6.84 5.67
C PRO A 765 -21.76 6.68 5.08
N SER A 766 -20.87 5.99 5.77
CA SER A 766 -19.49 5.77 5.34
C SER A 766 -19.24 4.31 4.98
N LYS A 767 -19.27 3.95 3.71
CA LYS A 767 -18.86 2.61 3.24
C LYS A 767 -17.41 2.27 3.64
N LYS A 768 -16.54 3.29 3.78
CA LYS A 768 -15.12 3.10 4.14
C LYS A 768 -14.89 2.79 5.62
N LYS A 769 -15.72 3.35 6.51
CA LYS A 769 -15.59 3.17 7.97
C LYS A 769 -16.49 2.05 8.50
N SER A 770 -17.45 1.63 7.68
CA SER A 770 -18.36 0.52 8.01
C SER A 770 -17.61 -0.81 7.95
N THR A 771 -17.88 -1.69 8.90
CA THR A 771 -17.20 -2.98 9.04
C THR A 771 -17.51 -3.92 7.88
N GLU A 772 -18.77 -3.87 7.39
CA GLU A 772 -19.30 -4.70 6.31
C GLU A 772 -20.25 -3.91 5.41
N LYS A 773 -21.04 -4.61 4.58
CA LYS A 773 -21.96 -4.01 3.62
C LYS A 773 -23.09 -3.23 4.27
N ILE A 774 -23.44 -2.08 3.70
CA ILE A 774 -24.46 -1.16 4.18
C ILE A 774 -25.45 -0.72 3.09
N ASP A 775 -25.39 -1.34 1.92
CA ASP A 775 -26.11 -0.93 0.70
C ASP A 775 -27.63 -0.82 0.92
N GLY A 776 -28.22 -1.73 1.69
CA GLY A 776 -29.64 -1.68 2.04
C GLY A 776 -30.01 -0.49 2.92
N ILE A 777 -29.13 -0.07 3.82
CA ILE A 777 -29.37 1.12 4.65
C ILE A 777 -29.20 2.40 3.82
N VAL A 778 -28.26 2.43 2.89
CA VAL A 778 -28.11 3.54 1.93
C VAL A 778 -29.38 3.69 1.09
N ALA A 779 -29.89 2.58 0.55
CA ALA A 779 -31.16 2.56 -0.19
C ALA A 779 -32.34 3.00 0.68
N LEU A 780 -32.41 2.55 1.94
CA LEU A 780 -33.46 2.96 2.89
C LEU A 780 -33.43 4.45 3.19
N ILE A 781 -32.23 5.04 3.39
CA ILE A 781 -32.07 6.48 3.61
C ILE A 781 -32.60 7.28 2.42
N MET A 782 -32.27 6.85 1.18
CA MET A 782 -32.78 7.47 -0.02
C MET A 782 -34.31 7.39 -0.13
N ALA A 783 -34.89 6.24 0.18
CA ALA A 783 -36.33 6.03 0.13
C ALA A 783 -37.07 6.88 1.19
N ILE A 784 -36.57 6.96 2.42
CA ILE A 784 -37.12 7.80 3.49
C ILE A 784 -37.04 9.28 3.13
N ASP A 785 -35.91 9.75 2.56
CA ASP A 785 -35.79 11.15 2.13
C ASP A 785 -36.88 11.50 1.11
N ARG A 786 -37.18 10.60 0.18
CA ARG A 786 -38.26 10.84 -0.82
C ARG A 786 -39.62 10.82 -0.16
N ALA A 787 -39.91 9.82 0.67
CA ALA A 787 -41.20 9.67 1.35
C ALA A 787 -41.54 10.89 2.22
N VAL A 788 -40.58 11.41 2.98
CA VAL A 788 -40.81 12.54 3.89
C VAL A 788 -40.97 13.87 3.18
N ARG A 789 -40.21 14.13 2.09
CA ARG A 789 -40.33 15.36 1.29
C ARG A 789 -41.73 15.53 0.70
N HIS A 790 -42.36 14.44 0.32
CA HIS A 790 -43.72 14.48 -0.22
C HIS A 790 -44.80 14.51 0.84
N ALA A 791 -44.56 13.95 2.03
CA ALA A 791 -45.48 14.08 3.17
C ALA A 791 -45.69 15.55 3.64
N GLN A 792 -44.66 16.42 3.38
CA GLN A 792 -44.73 17.84 3.67
C GLN A 792 -45.36 18.68 2.53
N SER A 793 -45.58 18.13 1.36
CA SER A 793 -46.11 18.85 0.18
C SER A 793 -47.64 18.80 0.04
N GLY A 794 -48.35 18.12 0.94
CA GLY A 794 -49.81 18.23 0.98
C GLY A 794 -50.22 19.68 1.33
N SER A 795 -50.73 20.40 0.35
CA SER A 795 -51.20 21.79 0.52
C SER A 795 -52.26 21.82 1.63
N VAL A 796 -52.14 22.81 2.51
CA VAL A 796 -53.18 23.09 3.52
C VAL A 796 -54.56 23.33 2.88
N TYR A 797 -54.57 23.55 1.55
CA TYR A 797 -55.76 23.80 0.72
C TYR A 797 -56.40 22.51 0.16
N ASP A 798 -55.78 21.34 0.28
CA ASP A 798 -56.30 20.06 -0.19
C ASP A 798 -57.12 19.28 0.89
N ARG A 799 -57.38 19.91 2.01
CA ARG A 799 -58.27 19.38 3.03
C ARG A 799 -59.72 19.70 2.72
N ASP A 800 -60.55 18.70 2.53
CA ASP A 800 -62.01 18.81 2.26
C ASP A 800 -62.80 19.60 3.32
N ASP A 801 -62.19 20.05 4.41
CA ASP A 801 -62.79 20.74 5.56
C ASP A 801 -62.39 22.24 5.62
N TYR A 802 -61.84 22.82 4.58
CA TYR A 802 -61.54 24.25 4.55
C TYR A 802 -62.70 25.04 3.98
N GLU A 803 -63.64 25.51 4.83
CA GLU A 803 -64.60 26.56 4.48
C GLU A 803 -63.88 27.90 4.43
N LEU A 804 -63.86 28.54 3.27
CA LEU A 804 -63.40 29.89 3.08
C LEU A 804 -64.37 30.85 3.84
N GLN A 805 -63.99 31.34 5.00
CA GLN A 805 -64.66 32.48 5.62
C GLN A 805 -64.23 33.75 4.87
N VAL A 806 -65.07 34.28 4.00
CA VAL A 806 -64.93 35.59 3.35
C VAL A 806 -65.41 36.61 4.36
N PHE A 807 -64.51 37.49 4.84
CA PHE A 807 -64.86 38.66 5.63
C PHE A 807 -65.11 39.83 4.68
#